data_f3cbddbc0a104916119f45efc2916f93
#
_entry.id   f3cbddbc0a104916119f45efc2916f93
#
_cell.length_a   1.000
_cell.length_b   1.000
_cell.length_c   1.000
_cell.angle_alpha   90.00
_cell.angle_beta   90.00
_cell.angle_gamma   90.00
#
_symmetry.space_group_name_H-M   'P 1'
#
loop_
_entity.id
_entity.type
_entity.pdbx_description
1 polymer ?
#
loop_
_entity_poly.entity_id
_entity_poly.type
_entity_poly.pdbx_seq_one_letter_code
_entity_poly.pdbx_strand_id
1 'polypeptide(L)'
;MISFSLVIVCGAVATLLGLRLLSLFRISPEGEGRLFYAYALGWGVFAYLVLVLGLFGGLYPVSVILILTLCFLLGIGKLKTLGKDLRAFVISLREGAREVLPVPLLLVTKILVALILLVSFVGAFAPPTNMDALNYHLAVPKLYLQTHTIIFLPTMLYSATPFASEMINSLFMLIKGEVSAQLAQHLFGWALLFALFSFTKSRYGSRGGLLAVAGLLCLSSFVFVFSEPKNDMLVTLFSLLAVWSLLSWSNSDRQSDLALMGVFAGLASGTKLFGLGVAFSLFAVLVVLMLLKRYRLSKISMSLSVGLAFFSLFAFPWYLKSYLWSGNPVYPFFYGLFGGNHWNGILDYRVFQLGRESYLPVSFVNLIISPWLIVNRGEIFLARTGVVFLAILPGVFLFKRLSQEIKILGWFSLIYYLLWFFFLRDARYLMPIIPPTAIICAFIILRLEARSKLLKWLLMLTIILGLGANLLTDLKVQLPKFPGVFGTGSEEEFYRDFRETERRDHTSGKLVEAFPEYEFSRKASELLFPDSKLAVFSLDQAFYYYFFDYPYILALPMRQSLVDFASLRNDEDVSKRLRELGITHIATDVDLGGGIPDSSLVVTDSHFAPLLPGVNAFLSMLKNRSILIHAEDGFYLYELVGSVQIELPLVRTRDCPSALRR
;
A
#
# COMPACT_ATOMS: atom_id res chain seq x y z
N MET A 1 13.36 16.36 10.88
CA MET A 1 14.29 15.73 11.86
C MET A 1 13.55 14.98 12.95
N ILE A 2 12.65 15.63 13.72
CA ILE A 2 11.92 14.99 14.84
C ILE A 2 11.10 13.77 14.36
N SER A 3 10.35 13.89 13.25
CA SER A 3 9.57 12.78 12.66
C SER A 3 10.43 11.56 12.34
N PHE A 4 11.61 11.78 11.76
CA PHE A 4 12.55 10.69 11.44
C PHE A 4 13.09 10.01 12.70
N SER A 5 13.52 10.80 13.71
CA SER A 5 14.00 10.27 14.98
C SER A 5 12.93 9.44 15.67
N LEU A 6 11.68 9.89 15.67
CA LEU A 6 10.54 9.15 16.21
C LEU A 6 10.38 7.78 15.52
N VAL A 7 10.41 7.76 14.18
CA VAL A 7 10.25 6.51 13.43
C VAL A 7 11.39 5.53 13.72
N ILE A 8 12.63 6.03 13.84
CA ILE A 8 13.79 5.19 14.22
C ILE A 8 13.61 4.62 15.63
N VAL A 9 13.18 5.43 16.60
CA VAL A 9 12.94 4.96 17.99
C VAL A 9 11.83 3.91 18.01
N CYS A 10 10.70 4.14 17.34
CA CYS A 10 9.62 3.16 17.24
C CYS A 10 10.09 1.88 16.53
N GLY A 11 10.91 1.99 15.49
CA GLY A 11 11.52 0.85 14.81
C GLY A 11 12.45 0.04 15.71
N ALA A 12 13.23 0.70 16.56
CA ALA A 12 14.06 0.03 17.56
C ALA A 12 13.20 -0.70 18.61
N VAL A 13 12.13 -0.07 19.12
CA VAL A 13 11.20 -0.69 20.07
C VAL A 13 10.50 -1.90 19.42
N ALA A 14 10.03 -1.78 18.18
CA ALA A 14 9.47 -2.88 17.42
C ALA A 14 10.47 -4.04 17.29
N THR A 15 11.73 -3.75 16.95
CA THR A 15 12.76 -4.78 16.83
C THR A 15 13.08 -5.47 18.17
N LEU A 16 13.13 -4.71 19.25
CA LEU A 16 13.34 -5.27 20.60
C LEU A 16 12.21 -6.21 21.01
N LEU A 17 10.96 -5.81 20.75
CA LEU A 17 9.78 -6.65 20.95
C LEU A 17 9.86 -7.92 20.11
N GLY A 18 10.17 -7.80 18.82
CA GLY A 18 10.32 -8.94 17.92
C GLY A 18 11.43 -9.90 18.35
N LEU A 19 12.61 -9.40 18.78
CA LEU A 19 13.68 -10.21 19.35
C LEU A 19 13.23 -10.95 20.63
N ARG A 20 12.40 -10.30 21.44
CA ARG A 20 11.83 -10.92 22.64
C ARG A 20 10.89 -12.05 22.27
N LEU A 21 10.00 -11.84 21.30
CA LEU A 21 9.06 -12.86 20.82
C LEU A 21 9.79 -14.04 20.18
N LEU A 22 10.74 -13.81 19.28
CA LEU A 22 11.56 -14.86 18.69
C LEU A 22 12.24 -15.72 19.78
N SER A 23 12.78 -15.06 20.82
CA SER A 23 13.42 -15.75 21.95
C SER A 23 12.42 -16.54 22.80
N LEU A 24 11.23 -15.99 23.04
CA LEU A 24 10.17 -16.64 23.84
C LEU A 24 9.70 -17.93 23.17
N PHE A 25 9.51 -17.89 21.85
CA PHE A 25 9.11 -19.06 21.06
C PHE A 25 10.29 -19.94 20.64
N ARG A 26 11.51 -19.64 21.11
CA ARG A 26 12.75 -20.38 20.80
C ARG A 26 13.02 -20.49 19.29
N ILE A 27 12.62 -19.47 18.55
CA ILE A 27 12.87 -19.38 17.11
C ILE A 27 14.18 -18.62 16.88
N SER A 28 15.13 -19.24 16.20
CA SER A 28 16.44 -18.65 15.92
C SER A 28 16.69 -18.62 14.42
N PRO A 29 16.25 -17.56 13.72
CA PRO A 29 16.62 -17.37 12.32
C PRO A 29 18.14 -17.25 12.17
N GLU A 30 18.67 -17.75 11.04
CA GLU A 30 20.10 -17.80 10.80
C GLU A 30 20.65 -16.42 10.38
N GLY A 31 21.86 -16.12 10.80
CA GLY A 31 22.63 -14.96 10.36
C GLY A 31 21.93 -13.62 10.57
N GLU A 32 22.10 -12.75 9.58
CA GLU A 32 21.50 -11.41 9.58
C GLU A 32 19.95 -11.43 9.48
N GLY A 33 19.36 -12.53 9.06
CA GLY A 33 17.92 -12.70 8.96
C GLY A 33 17.20 -12.39 10.25
N ARG A 34 17.79 -12.72 11.42
CA ARG A 34 17.18 -12.46 12.74
C ARG A 34 16.76 -11.00 12.93
N LEU A 35 17.59 -10.05 12.49
CA LEU A 35 17.28 -8.63 12.60
C LEU A 35 16.01 -8.26 11.83
N PHE A 36 15.89 -8.73 10.58
CA PHE A 36 14.74 -8.42 9.72
C PHE A 36 13.47 -9.12 10.18
N TYR A 37 13.57 -10.38 10.60
CA TYR A 37 12.44 -11.10 11.20
C TYR A 37 11.94 -10.40 12.46
N ALA A 38 12.84 -9.98 13.34
CA ALA A 38 12.48 -9.27 14.57
C ALA A 38 11.82 -7.92 14.26
N TYR A 39 12.42 -7.12 13.36
CA TYR A 39 11.89 -5.83 12.95
C TYR A 39 10.46 -5.98 12.41
N ALA A 40 10.27 -6.85 11.44
CA ALA A 40 8.98 -7.06 10.78
C ALA A 40 7.92 -7.66 11.72
N LEU A 41 8.30 -8.61 12.58
CA LEU A 41 7.40 -9.20 13.57
C LEU A 41 6.92 -8.16 14.59
N GLY A 42 7.82 -7.30 15.06
CA GLY A 42 7.46 -6.23 16.01
C GLY A 42 6.47 -5.24 15.40
N TRP A 43 6.66 -4.83 14.15
CA TRP A 43 5.72 -3.98 13.44
C TRP A 43 4.38 -4.66 13.17
N GLY A 44 4.40 -5.96 12.85
CA GLY A 44 3.18 -6.75 12.75
C GLY A 44 2.39 -6.70 14.06
N VAL A 45 3.05 -6.92 15.20
CA VAL A 45 2.39 -6.86 16.52
C VAL A 45 1.88 -5.44 16.81
N PHE A 46 2.63 -4.39 16.49
CA PHE A 46 2.14 -3.01 16.67
C PHE A 46 0.87 -2.73 15.88
N ALA A 47 0.75 -3.21 14.65
CA ALA A 47 -0.47 -3.07 13.88
C ALA A 47 -1.69 -3.68 14.59
N TYR A 48 -1.52 -4.85 15.23
CA TYR A 48 -2.60 -5.47 16.02
C TYR A 48 -2.89 -4.76 17.33
N LEU A 49 -1.88 -4.24 18.01
CA LEU A 49 -2.09 -3.46 19.23
C LEU A 49 -2.89 -2.19 18.95
N VAL A 50 -2.57 -1.49 17.83
CA VAL A 50 -3.33 -0.31 17.41
C VAL A 50 -4.75 -0.70 16.96
N LEU A 51 -4.92 -1.82 16.25
CA LEU A 51 -6.24 -2.34 15.91
C LEU A 51 -7.10 -2.59 17.15
N VAL A 52 -6.55 -3.27 18.15
CA VAL A 52 -7.27 -3.56 19.41
C VAL A 52 -7.61 -2.25 20.13
N LEU A 53 -6.66 -1.34 20.28
CA LEU A 53 -6.93 -0.02 20.88
C LEU A 53 -8.09 0.68 20.15
N GLY A 54 -8.04 0.73 18.83
CA GLY A 54 -9.04 1.44 18.05
C GLY A 54 -10.42 0.79 18.11
N LEU A 55 -10.52 -0.54 18.15
CA LEU A 55 -11.81 -1.24 18.31
C LEU A 55 -12.47 -0.95 19.67
N PHE A 56 -11.69 -0.59 20.69
CA PHE A 56 -12.18 -0.21 22.02
C PHE A 56 -12.21 1.31 22.26
N GLY A 57 -12.10 2.14 21.25
CA GLY A 57 -12.18 3.60 21.39
C GLY A 57 -10.95 4.22 22.06
N GLY A 58 -9.80 3.55 21.97
CA GLY A 58 -8.58 3.94 22.70
C GLY A 58 -7.52 4.67 21.86
N LEU A 59 -7.84 5.22 20.70
CA LEU A 59 -6.89 5.92 19.83
C LEU A 59 -6.57 7.33 20.36
N TYR A 60 -5.85 7.39 21.48
CA TYR A 60 -5.34 8.60 22.08
C TYR A 60 -3.81 8.60 22.12
N PRO A 61 -3.14 9.77 22.06
CA PRO A 61 -1.68 9.85 22.14
C PRO A 61 -1.11 9.15 23.39
N VAL A 62 -1.76 9.32 24.53
CA VAL A 62 -1.34 8.69 25.80
C VAL A 62 -1.38 7.16 25.70
N SER A 63 -2.45 6.59 25.13
CA SER A 63 -2.60 5.13 24.98
C SER A 63 -1.50 4.55 24.10
N VAL A 64 -1.16 5.23 23.01
CA VAL A 64 -0.08 4.81 22.09
C VAL A 64 1.28 4.89 22.80
N ILE A 65 1.56 5.98 23.53
CA ILE A 65 2.80 6.13 24.31
C ILE A 65 2.92 5.03 25.36
N LEU A 66 1.83 4.69 26.05
CA LEU A 66 1.80 3.60 27.04
C LEU A 66 2.11 2.25 26.37
N ILE A 67 1.53 1.95 25.21
CA ILE A 67 1.83 0.71 24.47
C ILE A 67 3.30 0.67 24.03
N LEU A 68 3.83 1.76 23.49
CA LEU A 68 5.25 1.83 23.09
C LEU A 68 6.17 1.63 24.29
N THR A 69 5.83 2.24 25.44
CA THR A 69 6.57 2.07 26.68
C THR A 69 6.51 0.62 27.17
N LEU A 70 5.34 0.00 27.18
CA LEU A 70 5.18 -1.40 27.57
C LEU A 70 5.99 -2.33 26.65
N CYS A 71 5.91 -2.13 25.35
CA CYS A 71 6.67 -2.91 24.37
C CYS A 71 8.18 -2.73 24.55
N PHE A 72 8.64 -1.51 24.85
CA PHE A 72 10.04 -1.25 25.19
C PHE A 72 10.45 -2.01 26.46
N LEU A 73 9.68 -1.93 27.54
CA LEU A 73 9.97 -2.63 28.80
C LEU A 73 10.01 -4.15 28.61
N LEU A 74 9.09 -4.72 27.82
CA LEU A 74 9.12 -6.14 27.47
C LEU A 74 10.35 -6.53 26.65
N GLY A 75 10.82 -5.62 25.80
CA GLY A 75 11.94 -5.85 24.89
C GLY A 75 13.32 -5.46 25.43
N ILE A 76 13.41 -4.64 26.50
CA ILE A 76 14.65 -4.02 26.98
C ILE A 76 15.78 -5.01 27.26
N GLY A 77 15.46 -6.21 27.74
CA GLY A 77 16.44 -7.29 27.94
C GLY A 77 17.15 -7.78 26.66
N LYS A 78 16.70 -7.33 25.47
CA LYS A 78 17.30 -7.66 24.16
C LYS A 78 18.19 -6.54 23.58
N LEU A 79 18.40 -5.44 24.29
CA LEU A 79 19.25 -4.32 23.86
C LEU A 79 20.65 -4.76 23.43
N LYS A 80 21.31 -5.61 24.22
CA LYS A 80 22.64 -6.14 23.88
C LYS A 80 22.60 -6.98 22.60
N THR A 81 21.53 -7.76 22.39
CA THR A 81 21.34 -8.57 21.20
C THR A 81 21.14 -7.67 19.99
N LEU A 82 20.25 -6.65 20.08
CA LEU A 82 20.05 -5.67 19.04
C LEU A 82 21.34 -4.95 18.64
N GLY A 83 22.10 -4.47 19.64
CA GLY A 83 23.38 -3.79 19.38
C GLY A 83 24.40 -4.71 18.70
N LYS A 84 24.47 -5.99 19.08
CA LYS A 84 25.31 -6.99 18.41
C LYS A 84 24.88 -7.23 16.96
N ASP A 85 23.57 -7.42 16.73
CA ASP A 85 23.04 -7.71 15.40
C ASP A 85 23.20 -6.51 14.44
N LEU A 86 22.93 -5.28 14.93
CA LEU A 86 23.16 -4.05 14.17
C LEU A 86 24.64 -3.87 13.83
N ARG A 87 25.55 -4.11 14.79
CA ARG A 87 26.99 -4.03 14.54
C ARG A 87 27.44 -5.05 13.49
N ALA A 88 26.98 -6.29 13.59
CA ALA A 88 27.29 -7.33 12.62
C ALA A 88 26.78 -6.94 11.22
N PHE A 89 25.54 -6.43 11.12
CA PHE A 89 24.96 -5.97 9.88
C PHE A 89 25.74 -4.80 9.26
N VAL A 90 26.13 -3.79 10.05
CA VAL A 90 26.92 -2.65 9.55
C VAL A 90 28.30 -3.10 9.05
N ILE A 91 28.95 -4.03 9.77
CA ILE A 91 30.22 -4.62 9.31
C ILE A 91 30.03 -5.33 7.98
N SER A 92 29.00 -6.16 7.88
CA SER A 92 28.63 -6.88 6.65
C SER A 92 28.39 -5.94 5.46
N LEU A 93 27.71 -4.82 5.67
CA LEU A 93 27.49 -3.80 4.63
C LEU A 93 28.82 -3.15 4.19
N ARG A 94 29.69 -2.81 5.15
CA ARG A 94 31.01 -2.20 4.85
C ARG A 94 31.91 -3.15 4.06
N GLU A 95 31.97 -4.42 4.44
CA GLU A 95 32.72 -5.45 3.73
C GLU A 95 32.16 -5.64 2.30
N GLY A 96 30.85 -5.74 2.18
CA GLY A 96 30.18 -5.83 0.87
C GLY A 96 30.46 -4.62 -0.02
N ALA A 97 30.47 -3.42 0.55
CA ALA A 97 30.83 -2.22 -0.19
C ALA A 97 32.27 -2.23 -0.71
N ARG A 98 33.23 -2.71 0.10
CA ARG A 98 34.66 -2.82 -0.29
C ARG A 98 34.89 -3.87 -1.37
N GLU A 99 34.22 -5.02 -1.28
CA GLU A 99 34.32 -6.09 -2.28
C GLU A 99 33.88 -5.65 -3.68
N VAL A 100 32.88 -4.77 -3.76
CA VAL A 100 32.30 -4.30 -5.02
C VAL A 100 33.09 -3.16 -5.66
N LEU A 101 33.79 -2.33 -4.87
CA LEU A 101 34.50 -1.13 -5.34
C LEU A 101 35.47 -1.35 -6.51
N PRO A 102 36.29 -2.48 -6.56
CA PRO A 102 37.26 -2.63 -7.62
C PRO A 102 36.71 -2.93 -9.02
N VAL A 103 35.39 -3.13 -9.15
CA VAL A 103 34.73 -3.47 -10.42
C VAL A 103 34.00 -2.28 -11.00
N PRO A 104 34.47 -1.63 -12.09
CA PRO A 104 33.90 -0.35 -12.58
C PRO A 104 32.39 -0.37 -12.80
N LEU A 105 31.84 -1.40 -13.46
CA LEU A 105 30.41 -1.50 -13.72
C LEU A 105 29.59 -1.66 -12.43
N LEU A 106 30.09 -2.40 -11.44
CA LEU A 106 29.43 -2.53 -10.15
C LEU A 106 29.54 -1.23 -9.34
N LEU A 107 30.62 -0.46 -9.51
CA LEU A 107 30.74 0.86 -8.90
C LEU A 107 29.69 1.83 -9.46
N VAL A 108 29.51 1.87 -10.80
CA VAL A 108 28.44 2.67 -11.43
C VAL A 108 27.07 2.24 -10.92
N THR A 109 26.81 0.92 -10.88
CA THR A 109 25.56 0.37 -10.33
C THR A 109 25.32 0.83 -8.90
N LYS A 110 26.35 0.77 -8.03
CA LYS A 110 26.28 1.22 -6.64
C LYS A 110 25.97 2.72 -6.52
N ILE A 111 26.61 3.55 -7.36
CA ILE A 111 26.38 4.99 -7.37
C ILE A 111 24.92 5.28 -7.75
N LEU A 112 24.40 4.68 -8.82
CA LEU A 112 23.01 4.86 -9.24
C LEU A 112 22.02 4.40 -8.17
N VAL A 113 22.25 3.24 -7.56
CA VAL A 113 21.45 2.75 -6.41
C VAL A 113 21.46 3.78 -5.28
N ALA A 114 22.64 4.29 -4.89
CA ALA A 114 22.76 5.27 -3.82
C ALA A 114 22.04 6.60 -4.15
N LEU A 115 22.11 7.04 -5.41
CA LEU A 115 21.42 8.26 -5.85
C LEU A 115 19.89 8.10 -5.81
N ILE A 116 19.35 7.00 -6.33
CA ILE A 116 17.90 6.71 -6.25
C ILE A 116 17.46 6.71 -4.78
N LEU A 117 18.17 5.99 -3.92
CA LEU A 117 17.83 5.91 -2.50
C LEU A 117 17.92 7.27 -1.79
N LEU A 118 18.89 8.12 -2.17
CA LEU A 118 19.04 9.46 -1.60
C LEU A 118 17.90 10.38 -2.04
N VAL A 119 17.57 10.41 -3.34
CA VAL A 119 16.50 11.24 -3.89
C VAL A 119 15.16 10.86 -3.27
N SER A 120 14.84 9.58 -3.27
CA SER A 120 13.64 9.02 -2.64
C SER A 120 13.57 9.32 -1.13
N PHE A 121 14.70 9.20 -0.42
CA PHE A 121 14.78 9.50 1.02
C PHE A 121 14.50 10.96 1.32
N VAL A 122 15.07 11.88 0.54
CA VAL A 122 14.80 13.31 0.69
C VAL A 122 13.32 13.60 0.42
N GLY A 123 12.76 13.07 -0.67
CA GLY A 123 11.35 13.24 -1.02
C GLY A 123 10.36 12.73 0.04
N ALA A 124 10.75 11.72 0.82
CA ALA A 124 9.93 11.18 1.89
C ALA A 124 9.72 12.14 3.10
N PHE A 125 10.45 13.24 3.17
CA PHE A 125 10.23 14.29 4.19
C PHE A 125 9.21 15.35 3.77
N ALA A 126 8.80 15.37 2.51
CA ALA A 126 7.77 16.29 2.05
C ALA A 126 6.37 15.86 2.52
N PRO A 127 5.39 16.76 2.58
CA PRO A 127 4.01 16.40 2.77
C PRO A 127 3.54 15.37 1.71
N PRO A 128 2.64 14.44 2.05
CA PRO A 128 2.15 13.43 1.11
C PRO A 128 1.40 14.04 -0.07
N THR A 129 1.73 13.63 -1.29
CA THR A 129 1.09 14.13 -2.52
C THR A 129 0.39 13.03 -3.33
N ASN A 130 0.52 11.77 -2.91
CA ASN A 130 -0.03 10.66 -3.68
C ASN A 130 -1.54 10.53 -3.49
N MET A 131 -2.27 10.39 -4.61
CA MET A 131 -3.73 10.28 -4.63
C MET A 131 -4.25 9.13 -3.74
N ASP A 132 -3.71 7.90 -3.85
CA ASP A 132 -4.15 6.78 -3.00
C ASP A 132 -3.88 7.07 -1.51
N ALA A 133 -2.72 7.71 -1.21
CA ALA A 133 -2.37 8.08 0.16
C ALA A 133 -3.43 9.02 0.75
N LEU A 134 -3.78 10.09 0.05
CA LEU A 134 -4.74 11.09 0.49
C LEU A 134 -6.19 10.58 0.44
N ASN A 135 -6.50 9.61 -0.44
CA ASN A 135 -7.85 9.07 -0.57
C ASN A 135 -8.21 8.06 0.52
N TYR A 136 -7.28 7.19 0.96
CA TYR A 136 -7.62 6.16 1.96
C TYR A 136 -6.49 5.74 2.90
N HIS A 137 -5.21 5.73 2.48
CA HIS A 137 -4.12 5.29 3.35
C HIS A 137 -3.87 6.24 4.54
N LEU A 138 -4.23 7.52 4.39
CA LEU A 138 -4.18 8.54 5.44
C LEU A 138 -5.57 9.06 5.81
N ALA A 139 -6.51 9.18 4.84
CA ALA A 139 -7.85 9.69 5.13
C ALA A 139 -8.64 8.78 6.08
N VAL A 140 -8.61 7.46 5.89
CA VAL A 140 -9.27 6.52 6.81
C VAL A 140 -8.64 6.55 8.20
N PRO A 141 -7.30 6.47 8.37
CA PRO A 141 -6.64 6.76 9.64
C PRO A 141 -7.05 8.09 10.28
N LYS A 142 -7.09 9.20 9.51
CA LYS A 142 -7.51 10.52 10.02
C LYS A 142 -8.90 10.45 10.66
N LEU A 143 -9.88 9.82 9.99
CA LEU A 143 -11.23 9.64 10.51
C LEU A 143 -11.26 8.77 11.78
N TYR A 144 -10.46 7.70 11.84
CA TYR A 144 -10.32 6.89 13.05
C TYR A 144 -9.76 7.70 14.24
N LEU A 145 -8.81 8.61 13.98
CA LEU A 145 -8.23 9.46 15.01
C LEU A 145 -9.21 10.52 15.49
N GLN A 146 -10.02 11.10 14.59
CA GLN A 146 -11.07 12.06 14.96
C GLN A 146 -12.14 11.43 15.84
N THR A 147 -12.50 10.17 15.60
CA THR A 147 -13.49 9.43 16.38
C THR A 147 -12.88 8.62 17.53
N HIS A 148 -11.55 8.57 17.64
CA HIS A 148 -10.79 7.71 18.56
C HIS A 148 -11.11 6.22 18.44
N THR A 149 -11.81 5.81 17.38
CA THR A 149 -12.36 4.46 17.19
C THR A 149 -12.17 3.98 15.76
N ILE A 150 -11.86 2.69 15.60
CA ILE A 150 -11.87 2.05 14.29
C ILE A 150 -13.29 1.60 13.96
N ILE A 151 -13.88 2.24 12.97
CA ILE A 151 -15.26 2.02 12.55
C ILE A 151 -15.33 1.63 11.08
N PHE A 152 -16.43 0.99 10.69
CA PHE A 152 -16.73 0.79 9.28
C PHE A 152 -17.20 2.11 8.65
N LEU A 153 -16.61 2.45 7.52
CA LEU A 153 -16.95 3.62 6.72
C LEU A 153 -17.58 3.15 5.41
N PRO A 154 -18.92 3.11 5.30
CA PRO A 154 -19.61 2.55 4.14
C PRO A 154 -19.30 3.25 2.82
N THR A 155 -18.87 4.51 2.86
CA THR A 155 -18.44 5.30 1.69
C THR A 155 -16.99 5.04 1.28
N MET A 156 -16.23 4.37 2.14
CA MET A 156 -14.81 4.08 1.92
C MET A 156 -14.59 2.56 1.99
N LEU A 157 -14.79 1.88 0.86
CA LEU A 157 -14.73 0.42 0.76
C LEU A 157 -13.48 -0.20 1.41
N TYR A 158 -12.35 0.49 1.35
CA TYR A 158 -11.08 0.02 1.92
C TYR A 158 -11.11 -0.10 3.44
N SER A 159 -12.01 0.61 4.15
CA SER A 159 -12.13 0.52 5.62
C SER A 159 -12.47 -0.90 6.09
N ALA A 160 -13.22 -1.67 5.31
CA ALA A 160 -13.54 -3.06 5.60
C ALA A 160 -12.40 -4.04 5.29
N THR A 161 -11.47 -3.69 4.40
CA THR A 161 -10.40 -4.61 3.97
C THR A 161 -9.32 -4.82 5.06
N PRO A 162 -8.39 -5.77 4.87
CA PRO A 162 -7.18 -5.86 5.71
C PRO A 162 -6.37 -4.56 5.65
N PHE A 163 -5.97 -4.02 6.82
CA PHE A 163 -5.52 -2.64 6.95
C PHE A 163 -4.37 -2.48 7.98
N ALA A 164 -3.50 -3.51 8.10
CA ALA A 164 -2.42 -3.51 9.10
C ALA A 164 -1.41 -2.35 8.91
N SER A 165 -1.12 -1.97 7.68
CA SER A 165 -0.23 -0.84 7.38
C SER A 165 -0.83 0.49 7.84
N GLU A 166 -2.12 0.67 7.67
CA GLU A 166 -2.85 1.88 8.03
C GLU A 166 -3.02 2.02 9.55
N MET A 167 -2.94 0.90 10.30
CA MET A 167 -2.81 0.96 11.77
C MET A 167 -1.47 1.59 12.16
N ILE A 168 -0.40 1.29 11.44
CA ILE A 168 0.91 1.91 11.66
C ILE A 168 0.86 3.39 11.25
N ASN A 169 0.19 3.73 10.14
CA ASN A 169 -0.04 5.12 9.76
C ASN A 169 -0.80 5.87 10.87
N SER A 170 -1.87 5.28 11.42
CA SER A 170 -2.64 5.84 12.54
C SER A 170 -1.76 6.12 13.76
N LEU A 171 -0.86 5.19 14.12
CA LEU A 171 0.08 5.37 15.22
C LEU A 171 0.95 6.62 15.02
N PHE A 172 1.54 6.78 13.84
CA PHE A 172 2.43 7.91 13.57
C PHE A 172 1.67 9.23 13.38
N MET A 173 0.52 9.20 12.73
CA MET A 173 -0.33 10.38 12.59
C MET A 173 -0.80 10.90 13.95
N LEU A 174 -1.11 10.01 14.89
CA LEU A 174 -1.54 10.37 16.25
C LEU A 174 -0.43 11.07 17.05
N ILE A 175 0.85 10.72 16.82
CA ILE A 175 1.98 11.29 17.57
C ILE A 175 2.57 12.52 16.88
N LYS A 176 2.73 12.49 15.55
CA LYS A 176 3.52 13.53 14.84
C LYS A 176 3.01 13.85 13.42
N GLY A 177 1.91 13.31 12.98
CA GLY A 177 1.31 13.62 11.69
C GLY A 177 1.79 12.72 10.53
N GLU A 178 1.31 13.05 9.33
CA GLU A 178 1.38 12.22 8.12
C GLU A 178 2.80 12.04 7.57
N VAL A 179 3.69 13.03 7.70
CA VAL A 179 5.09 12.89 7.30
C VAL A 179 5.79 11.78 8.09
N SER A 180 5.42 11.59 9.37
CA SER A 180 5.94 10.49 10.16
C SER A 180 5.42 9.14 9.66
N ALA A 181 4.16 9.05 9.24
CA ALA A 181 3.58 7.86 8.64
C ALA A 181 4.28 7.53 7.30
N GLN A 182 4.51 8.54 6.46
CA GLN A 182 5.24 8.39 5.19
C GLN A 182 6.67 7.88 5.42
N LEU A 183 7.41 8.45 6.36
CA LEU A 183 8.75 8.01 6.71
C LEU A 183 8.78 6.58 7.24
N ALA A 184 7.76 6.15 7.99
CA ALA A 184 7.67 4.76 8.44
C ALA A 184 7.51 3.79 7.27
N GLN A 185 6.64 4.10 6.29
CA GLN A 185 6.47 3.29 5.09
C GLN A 185 7.76 3.28 4.24
N HIS A 186 8.45 4.41 4.12
CA HIS A 186 9.75 4.49 3.47
C HIS A 186 10.79 3.58 4.14
N LEU A 187 10.85 3.55 5.48
CA LEU A 187 11.76 2.67 6.21
C LEU A 187 11.42 1.18 6.08
N PHE A 188 10.16 0.80 5.82
CA PHE A 188 9.84 -0.59 5.44
C PHE A 188 10.46 -0.94 4.09
N GLY A 189 10.49 -0.02 3.14
CA GLY A 189 11.20 -0.19 1.88
C GLY A 189 12.72 -0.36 2.08
N TRP A 190 13.35 0.41 2.96
CA TRP A 190 14.76 0.21 3.33
C TRP A 190 14.99 -1.17 3.98
N ALA A 191 14.12 -1.57 4.90
CA ALA A 191 14.20 -2.89 5.52
C ALA A 191 14.07 -4.03 4.50
N LEU A 192 13.18 -3.87 3.51
CA LEU A 192 13.03 -4.79 2.38
C LEU A 192 14.33 -4.89 1.56
N LEU A 193 14.92 -3.75 1.18
CA LEU A 193 16.17 -3.72 0.39
C LEU A 193 17.32 -4.36 1.15
N PHE A 194 17.45 -4.07 2.44
CA PHE A 194 18.48 -4.67 3.28
C PHE A 194 18.27 -6.17 3.51
N ALA A 195 17.01 -6.59 3.72
CA ALA A 195 16.69 -8.01 3.82
C ALA A 195 16.99 -8.76 2.52
N LEU A 196 16.63 -8.17 1.36
CA LEU A 196 16.96 -8.73 0.04
C LEU A 196 18.46 -8.81 -0.18
N PHE A 197 19.21 -7.75 0.15
CA PHE A 197 20.66 -7.73 0.07
C PHE A 197 21.29 -8.83 0.93
N SER A 198 20.95 -8.88 2.22
CA SER A 198 21.51 -9.84 3.17
C SER A 198 21.19 -11.28 2.79
N PHE A 199 19.94 -11.54 2.39
CA PHE A 199 19.53 -12.85 1.90
C PHE A 199 20.35 -13.29 0.69
N THR A 200 20.46 -12.42 -0.32
CA THR A 200 21.14 -12.74 -1.57
C THR A 200 22.66 -12.80 -1.37
N LYS A 201 23.23 -11.91 -0.55
CA LYS A 201 24.65 -11.92 -0.19
C LYS A 201 25.07 -13.23 0.47
N SER A 202 24.26 -13.75 1.39
CA SER A 202 24.59 -15.02 2.08
C SER A 202 24.72 -16.21 1.15
N ARG A 203 24.18 -16.13 -0.08
CA ARG A 203 24.16 -17.22 -1.07
C ARG A 203 25.06 -16.98 -2.28
N TYR A 204 25.15 -15.73 -2.69
CA TYR A 204 25.82 -15.35 -3.96
C TYR A 204 26.85 -14.25 -3.78
N GLY A 205 27.27 -13.95 -2.53
CA GLY A 205 28.22 -12.89 -2.21
C GLY A 205 27.66 -11.49 -2.38
N SER A 206 28.46 -10.49 -2.05
CA SER A 206 28.05 -9.07 -2.04
C SER A 206 27.65 -8.56 -3.43
N ARG A 207 28.27 -9.11 -4.50
CA ARG A 207 27.88 -8.79 -5.88
C ARG A 207 26.47 -9.25 -6.18
N GLY A 208 26.10 -10.46 -5.75
CA GLY A 208 24.75 -10.98 -5.88
C GLY A 208 23.74 -10.10 -5.12
N GLY A 209 24.07 -9.72 -3.89
CA GLY A 209 23.24 -8.82 -3.09
C GLY A 209 22.99 -7.47 -3.77
N LEU A 210 24.05 -6.83 -4.29
CA LEU A 210 23.92 -5.56 -5.03
C LEU A 210 23.07 -5.72 -6.30
N LEU A 211 23.28 -6.79 -7.06
CA LEU A 211 22.55 -7.05 -8.31
C LEU A 211 21.04 -7.28 -8.03
N ALA A 212 20.69 -7.98 -6.95
CA ALA A 212 19.29 -8.18 -6.57
C ALA A 212 18.61 -6.85 -6.18
N VAL A 213 19.27 -6.01 -5.37
CA VAL A 213 18.79 -4.67 -5.02
C VAL A 213 18.68 -3.79 -6.27
N ALA A 214 19.69 -3.79 -7.13
CA ALA A 214 19.67 -3.04 -8.39
C ALA A 214 18.51 -3.49 -9.29
N GLY A 215 18.31 -4.82 -9.43
CA GLY A 215 17.18 -5.38 -10.17
C GLY A 215 15.83 -4.90 -9.65
N LEU A 216 15.65 -4.87 -8.34
CA LEU A 216 14.42 -4.33 -7.71
C LEU A 216 14.25 -2.84 -8.02
N LEU A 217 15.30 -2.04 -7.88
CA LEU A 217 15.28 -0.59 -8.17
C LEU A 217 15.20 -0.25 -9.67
N CYS A 218 15.35 -1.22 -10.57
CA CYS A 218 15.06 -1.04 -12.00
C CYS A 218 13.56 -1.04 -12.32
N LEU A 219 12.68 -1.27 -11.34
CA LEU A 219 11.23 -1.19 -11.49
C LEU A 219 10.73 0.21 -11.16
N SER A 220 10.19 0.91 -12.14
CA SER A 220 9.65 2.27 -11.97
C SER A 220 8.50 2.27 -10.95
N SER A 221 7.63 1.26 -11.02
CA SER A 221 6.52 1.12 -10.05
C SER A 221 7.00 0.95 -8.60
N PHE A 222 8.14 0.28 -8.37
CA PHE A 222 8.72 0.17 -7.03
C PHE A 222 9.24 1.53 -6.54
N VAL A 223 10.03 2.22 -7.35
CA VAL A 223 10.62 3.53 -7.00
C VAL A 223 9.51 4.55 -6.73
N PHE A 224 8.45 4.53 -7.55
CA PHE A 224 7.28 5.41 -7.38
C PHE A 224 6.58 5.25 -6.02
N VAL A 225 6.38 4.01 -5.53
CA VAL A 225 5.69 3.78 -4.26
C VAL A 225 6.62 3.78 -3.05
N PHE A 226 7.94 3.84 -3.27
CA PHE A 226 8.95 3.69 -2.23
C PHE A 226 8.95 4.85 -1.21
N SER A 227 8.63 6.07 -1.64
CA SER A 227 8.55 7.27 -0.80
C SER A 227 7.13 7.65 -0.38
N GLU A 228 6.14 6.81 -0.65
CA GLU A 228 4.73 7.12 -0.41
C GLU A 228 4.17 6.35 0.80
N PRO A 229 3.21 6.91 1.55
CA PRO A 229 2.63 6.25 2.73
C PRO A 229 1.63 5.15 2.37
N LYS A 230 2.06 4.21 1.49
CA LYS A 230 1.28 3.08 0.99
C LYS A 230 1.69 1.77 1.65
N ASN A 231 0.84 0.76 1.56
CA ASN A 231 1.05 -0.55 2.17
C ASN A 231 1.94 -1.52 1.35
N ASP A 232 2.38 -1.11 0.15
CA ASP A 232 3.09 -1.98 -0.79
C ASP A 232 4.48 -2.44 -0.26
N MET A 233 5.22 -1.55 0.43
CA MET A 233 6.52 -1.90 0.99
C MET A 233 6.40 -2.92 2.11
N LEU A 234 5.43 -2.75 3.01
CA LEU A 234 5.22 -3.63 4.15
C LEU A 234 4.76 -5.02 3.71
N VAL A 235 3.79 -5.12 2.79
CA VAL A 235 3.33 -6.42 2.26
C VAL A 235 4.45 -7.15 1.53
N THR A 236 5.31 -6.43 0.81
CA THR A 236 6.44 -7.03 0.08
C THR A 236 7.53 -7.52 1.04
N LEU A 237 7.83 -6.77 2.12
CA LEU A 237 8.75 -7.20 3.17
C LEU A 237 8.25 -8.48 3.85
N PHE A 238 6.98 -8.52 4.25
CA PHE A 238 6.39 -9.73 4.84
C PHE A 238 6.43 -10.91 3.86
N SER A 239 6.15 -10.67 2.58
CA SER A 239 6.21 -11.72 1.55
C SER A 239 7.62 -12.27 1.37
N LEU A 240 8.66 -11.41 1.32
CA LEU A 240 10.05 -11.84 1.23
C LEU A 240 10.45 -12.70 2.44
N LEU A 241 10.07 -12.28 3.66
CA LEU A 241 10.40 -13.03 4.88
C LEU A 241 9.65 -14.37 4.94
N ALA A 242 8.42 -14.45 4.45
CA ALA A 242 7.69 -15.71 4.33
C ALA A 242 8.36 -16.67 3.33
N VAL A 243 8.80 -16.16 2.17
CA VAL A 243 9.59 -16.94 1.18
C VAL A 243 10.92 -17.38 1.77
N TRP A 244 11.62 -16.50 2.48
CA TRP A 244 12.88 -16.85 3.17
C TRP A 244 12.66 -17.97 4.19
N SER A 245 11.55 -17.92 4.95
CA SER A 245 11.20 -18.98 5.91
C SER A 245 10.95 -20.33 5.22
N LEU A 246 10.24 -20.34 4.08
CA LEU A 246 10.04 -21.58 3.28
C LEU A 246 11.36 -22.16 2.78
N LEU A 247 12.27 -21.29 2.32
CA LEU A 247 13.61 -21.71 1.89
C LEU A 247 14.43 -22.25 3.05
N SER A 248 14.37 -21.62 4.23
CA SER A 248 15.02 -22.14 5.44
C SER A 248 14.48 -23.50 5.82
N TRP A 249 13.15 -23.68 5.82
CA TRP A 249 12.54 -24.97 6.05
C TRP A 249 12.97 -26.03 5.03
N SER A 250 13.08 -25.67 3.76
CA SER A 250 13.44 -26.63 2.72
C SER A 250 14.83 -27.28 2.95
N ASN A 251 15.71 -26.56 3.68
CA ASN A 251 17.05 -27.00 4.03
C ASN A 251 17.14 -27.63 5.43
N SER A 252 16.39 -27.10 6.39
CA SER A 252 16.50 -27.47 7.82
C SER A 252 15.44 -28.47 8.28
N ASP A 253 14.29 -28.52 7.59
CA ASP A 253 13.11 -29.30 7.95
C ASP A 253 12.49 -28.91 9.33
N ARG A 254 12.86 -27.75 9.88
CA ARG A 254 12.39 -27.27 11.20
C ARG A 254 10.97 -26.71 11.12
N GLN A 255 10.09 -27.15 12.01
CA GLN A 255 8.71 -26.66 12.10
C GLN A 255 8.62 -25.16 12.46
N SER A 256 9.63 -24.64 13.17
CA SER A 256 9.72 -23.21 13.48
C SER A 256 9.83 -22.33 12.23
N ASP A 257 10.45 -22.83 11.16
CA ASP A 257 10.56 -22.11 9.90
C ASP A 257 9.20 -22.05 9.19
N LEU A 258 8.37 -23.11 9.29
CA LEU A 258 6.99 -23.11 8.81
C LEU A 258 6.08 -22.21 9.65
N ALA A 259 6.30 -22.16 10.95
CA ALA A 259 5.61 -21.21 11.82
C ALA A 259 5.90 -19.76 11.38
N LEU A 260 7.17 -19.41 11.13
CA LEU A 260 7.54 -18.08 10.61
C LEU A 260 6.94 -17.82 9.22
N MET A 261 6.96 -18.82 8.32
CA MET A 261 6.30 -18.71 7.01
C MET A 261 4.82 -18.37 7.19
N GLY A 262 4.12 -19.07 8.08
CA GLY A 262 2.71 -18.80 8.40
C GLY A 262 2.48 -17.41 8.96
N VAL A 263 3.29 -17.00 9.95
CA VAL A 263 3.24 -15.65 10.55
C VAL A 263 3.33 -14.58 9.47
N PHE A 264 4.36 -14.62 8.64
CA PHE A 264 4.59 -13.56 7.65
C PHE A 264 3.63 -13.63 6.46
N ALA A 265 3.17 -14.80 6.06
CA ALA A 265 2.08 -14.94 5.10
C ALA A 265 0.76 -14.37 5.66
N GLY A 266 0.48 -14.60 6.95
CA GLY A 266 -0.68 -14.03 7.65
C GLY A 266 -0.60 -12.52 7.78
N LEU A 267 0.56 -11.97 8.14
CA LEU A 267 0.82 -10.52 8.21
C LEU A 267 0.69 -9.86 6.83
N ALA A 268 1.21 -10.49 5.77
CA ALA A 268 1.02 -10.01 4.40
C ALA A 268 -0.47 -9.97 4.02
N SER A 269 -1.23 -11.01 4.37
CA SER A 269 -2.68 -11.09 4.14
C SER A 269 -3.48 -10.09 5.00
N GLY A 270 -3.00 -9.77 6.20
CA GLY A 270 -3.55 -8.73 7.07
C GLY A 270 -3.22 -7.31 6.63
N THR A 271 -2.22 -7.14 5.77
CA THR A 271 -1.83 -5.84 5.22
C THR A 271 -2.61 -5.51 3.95
N LYS A 272 -2.84 -6.50 3.10
CA LYS A 272 -3.51 -6.31 1.80
C LYS A 272 -4.15 -7.63 1.36
N LEU A 273 -5.33 -7.57 0.74
CA LEU A 273 -6.04 -8.77 0.24
C LEU A 273 -5.16 -9.66 -0.65
N PHE A 274 -4.28 -9.06 -1.44
CA PHE A 274 -3.34 -9.80 -2.30
C PHE A 274 -2.30 -10.63 -1.53
N GLY A 275 -2.13 -10.40 -0.25
CA GLY A 275 -1.39 -11.28 0.64
C GLY A 275 -1.94 -12.70 0.71
N LEU A 276 -3.25 -12.91 0.45
CA LEU A 276 -3.82 -14.25 0.27
C LEU A 276 -3.18 -15.00 -0.89
N GLY A 277 -2.87 -14.29 -2.00
CA GLY A 277 -2.14 -14.87 -3.13
C GLY A 277 -0.73 -15.32 -2.73
N VAL A 278 -0.05 -14.55 -1.85
CA VAL A 278 1.25 -14.93 -1.27
C VAL A 278 1.10 -16.22 -0.46
N ALA A 279 0.13 -16.27 0.45
CA ALA A 279 -0.12 -17.45 1.29
C ALA A 279 -0.44 -18.68 0.42
N PHE A 280 -1.37 -18.56 -0.51
CA PHE A 280 -1.72 -19.65 -1.43
C PHE A 280 -0.48 -20.16 -2.18
N SER A 281 0.32 -19.27 -2.76
CA SER A 281 1.52 -19.65 -3.52
C SER A 281 2.55 -20.37 -2.65
N LEU A 282 2.77 -19.91 -1.41
CA LEU A 282 3.69 -20.54 -0.46
C LEU A 282 3.21 -21.95 -0.05
N PHE A 283 1.93 -22.10 0.31
CA PHE A 283 1.39 -23.38 0.70
C PHE A 283 1.35 -24.37 -0.48
N ALA A 284 1.06 -23.91 -1.69
CA ALA A 284 1.13 -24.73 -2.90
C ALA A 284 2.56 -25.26 -3.14
N VAL A 285 3.56 -24.38 -3.07
CA VAL A 285 4.98 -24.77 -3.20
C VAL A 285 5.37 -25.72 -2.06
N LEU A 286 4.95 -25.46 -0.82
CA LEU A 286 5.20 -26.34 0.33
C LEU A 286 4.67 -27.76 0.09
N VAL A 287 3.43 -27.88 -0.36
CA VAL A 287 2.81 -29.19 -0.68
C VAL A 287 3.62 -29.91 -1.75
N VAL A 288 3.95 -29.22 -2.85
CA VAL A 288 4.75 -29.82 -3.93
C VAL A 288 6.10 -30.30 -3.41
N LEU A 289 6.80 -29.52 -2.59
CA LEU A 289 8.09 -29.91 -2.01
C LEU A 289 7.97 -31.15 -1.12
N MET A 290 6.93 -31.24 -0.30
CA MET A 290 6.67 -32.41 0.56
C MET A 290 6.38 -33.67 -0.24
N LEU A 291 5.61 -33.55 -1.32
CA LEU A 291 5.32 -34.66 -2.22
C LEU A 291 6.59 -35.12 -2.95
N LEU A 292 7.40 -34.19 -3.44
CA LEU A 292 8.70 -34.52 -4.09
C LEU A 292 9.70 -35.17 -3.14
N LYS A 293 9.70 -34.75 -1.86
CA LYS A 293 10.49 -35.37 -0.79
C LYS A 293 9.89 -36.70 -0.28
N ARG A 294 8.74 -37.10 -0.80
CA ARG A 294 8.00 -38.33 -0.42
C ARG A 294 7.77 -38.42 1.08
N TYR A 295 7.34 -37.33 1.72
CA TYR A 295 7.03 -37.34 3.13
C TYR A 295 5.79 -38.19 3.42
N ARG A 296 5.73 -38.80 4.63
CA ARG A 296 4.53 -39.50 5.10
C ARG A 296 3.38 -38.50 5.30
N LEU A 297 2.16 -38.91 5.09
CA LEU A 297 0.94 -38.12 5.25
C LEU A 297 0.87 -37.43 6.62
N SER A 298 1.26 -38.12 7.70
CA SER A 298 1.32 -37.53 9.05
C SER A 298 2.27 -36.33 9.14
N LYS A 299 3.44 -36.40 8.50
CA LYS A 299 4.38 -35.27 8.46
C LYS A 299 3.85 -34.13 7.61
N ILE A 300 3.22 -34.43 6.47
CA ILE A 300 2.58 -33.42 5.61
C ILE A 300 1.48 -32.70 6.40
N SER A 301 0.57 -33.46 7.03
CA SER A 301 -0.52 -32.91 7.83
C SER A 301 0.01 -32.02 8.96
N MET A 302 0.97 -32.50 9.76
CA MET A 302 1.56 -31.73 10.85
C MET A 302 2.20 -30.42 10.34
N SER A 303 2.98 -30.48 9.29
CA SER A 303 3.68 -29.32 8.73
C SER A 303 2.70 -28.27 8.18
N LEU A 304 1.66 -28.72 7.47
CA LEU A 304 0.60 -27.83 7.00
C LEU A 304 -0.18 -27.23 8.17
N SER A 305 -0.51 -28.04 9.19
CA SER A 305 -1.23 -27.56 10.38
C SER A 305 -0.45 -26.47 11.11
N VAL A 306 0.86 -26.61 11.28
CA VAL A 306 1.71 -25.56 11.88
C VAL A 306 1.66 -24.29 11.04
N GLY A 307 1.95 -24.39 9.73
CA GLY A 307 1.94 -23.21 8.85
C GLY A 307 0.57 -22.52 8.83
N LEU A 308 -0.53 -23.29 8.69
CA LEU A 308 -1.90 -22.77 8.66
C LEU A 308 -2.34 -22.17 10.00
N ALA A 309 -1.96 -22.75 11.14
CA ALA A 309 -2.30 -22.22 12.46
C ALA A 309 -1.70 -20.82 12.65
N PHE A 310 -0.41 -20.66 12.35
CA PHE A 310 0.25 -19.36 12.45
C PHE A 310 -0.20 -18.38 11.38
N PHE A 311 -0.52 -18.83 10.17
CA PHE A 311 -1.16 -18.00 9.15
C PHE A 311 -2.51 -17.48 9.64
N SER A 312 -3.36 -18.37 10.14
CA SER A 312 -4.71 -18.01 10.60
C SER A 312 -4.65 -17.05 11.79
N LEU A 313 -3.72 -17.21 12.71
CA LEU A 313 -3.55 -16.33 13.87
C LEU A 313 -3.42 -14.85 13.44
N PHE A 314 -2.71 -14.59 12.34
CA PHE A 314 -2.45 -13.23 11.85
C PHE A 314 -3.36 -12.81 10.69
N ALA A 315 -3.95 -13.70 9.94
CA ALA A 315 -4.90 -13.35 8.88
C ALA A 315 -6.33 -13.22 9.41
N PHE A 316 -6.80 -14.19 10.19
CA PHE A 316 -8.19 -14.34 10.60
C PHE A 316 -8.82 -13.08 11.23
N PRO A 317 -8.17 -12.32 12.14
CA PRO A 317 -8.79 -11.14 12.72
C PRO A 317 -9.24 -10.10 11.67
N TRP A 318 -8.49 -9.92 10.60
CA TRP A 318 -8.82 -8.98 9.54
C TRP A 318 -10.00 -9.43 8.70
N TYR A 319 -10.07 -10.71 8.36
CA TYR A 319 -11.16 -11.29 7.57
C TYR A 319 -12.43 -11.44 8.40
N LEU A 320 -12.29 -11.69 9.70
CA LEU A 320 -13.41 -11.66 10.66
C LEU A 320 -13.96 -10.22 10.76
N LYS A 321 -13.10 -9.21 10.91
CA LYS A 321 -13.51 -7.79 10.91
C LYS A 321 -14.29 -7.47 9.62
N SER A 322 -13.76 -7.85 8.46
CA SER A 322 -14.42 -7.64 7.17
C SER A 322 -15.81 -8.28 7.14
N TYR A 323 -15.92 -9.55 7.57
CA TYR A 323 -17.19 -10.28 7.63
C TYR A 323 -18.20 -9.63 8.58
N LEU A 324 -17.78 -9.27 9.79
CA LEU A 324 -18.67 -8.66 10.78
C LEU A 324 -19.21 -7.29 10.32
N TRP A 325 -18.43 -6.55 9.54
CA TRP A 325 -18.82 -5.23 9.06
C TRP A 325 -19.65 -5.25 7.78
N SER A 326 -19.26 -6.08 6.83
CA SER A 326 -19.83 -6.07 5.49
C SER A 326 -20.63 -7.34 5.14
N GLY A 327 -20.60 -8.39 5.96
CA GLY A 327 -21.15 -9.70 5.63
C GLY A 327 -20.28 -10.53 4.68
N ASN A 328 -19.14 -9.98 4.23
CA ASN A 328 -18.25 -10.61 3.28
C ASN A 328 -16.81 -10.64 3.83
N PRO A 329 -16.20 -11.82 4.06
CA PRO A 329 -14.86 -11.90 4.65
C PRO A 329 -13.76 -11.33 3.76
N VAL A 330 -13.95 -11.29 2.45
CA VAL A 330 -13.00 -10.79 1.44
C VAL A 330 -13.54 -9.57 0.70
N TYR A 331 -14.39 -8.78 1.38
CA TYR A 331 -15.04 -7.60 0.84
C TYR A 331 -14.07 -6.67 0.09
N PRO A 332 -14.48 -6.15 -1.08
CA PRO A 332 -15.75 -6.39 -1.80
C PRO A 332 -15.69 -7.54 -2.84
N PHE A 333 -14.64 -8.34 -2.81
CA PHE A 333 -14.44 -9.43 -3.78
C PHE A 333 -15.46 -10.56 -3.60
N PHE A 334 -15.68 -11.31 -4.69
CA PHE A 334 -16.62 -12.44 -4.72
C PHE A 334 -18.02 -12.08 -4.26
N TYR A 335 -18.49 -10.89 -4.65
CA TYR A 335 -19.83 -10.39 -4.29
C TYR A 335 -20.94 -11.37 -4.67
N GLY A 336 -20.87 -11.99 -5.84
CA GLY A 336 -21.84 -13.02 -6.28
C GLY A 336 -21.93 -14.27 -5.38
N LEU A 337 -20.89 -14.55 -4.56
CA LEU A 337 -20.85 -15.68 -3.63
C LEU A 337 -21.24 -15.28 -2.20
N PHE A 338 -20.68 -14.19 -1.69
CA PHE A 338 -20.82 -13.79 -0.29
C PHE A 338 -21.83 -12.67 -0.08
N GLY A 339 -22.24 -11.95 -1.15
CA GLY A 339 -22.96 -10.70 -1.01
C GLY A 339 -22.08 -9.61 -0.40
N GLY A 340 -22.71 -8.70 0.31
CA GLY A 340 -22.00 -7.65 1.07
C GLY A 340 -22.91 -6.47 1.37
N ASN A 341 -22.95 -6.03 2.63
CA ASN A 341 -23.64 -4.81 3.03
C ASN A 341 -22.96 -3.59 2.38
N HIS A 342 -23.73 -2.60 2.00
CA HIS A 342 -23.23 -1.38 1.37
C HIS A 342 -22.48 -1.60 0.05
N TRP A 343 -22.77 -2.71 -0.63
CA TRP A 343 -22.30 -3.04 -1.97
C TRP A 343 -23.46 -3.50 -2.83
N ASN A 344 -23.42 -3.24 -4.12
CA ASN A 344 -24.47 -3.63 -5.05
C ASN A 344 -23.89 -4.05 -6.42
N GLY A 345 -24.74 -4.55 -7.30
CA GLY A 345 -24.32 -5.02 -8.62
C GLY A 345 -23.69 -3.92 -9.50
N ILE A 346 -24.08 -2.66 -9.35
CA ILE A 346 -23.52 -1.54 -10.09
C ILE A 346 -22.09 -1.25 -9.64
N LEU A 347 -21.84 -1.26 -8.32
CA LEU A 347 -20.50 -1.08 -7.75
C LEU A 347 -19.59 -2.26 -8.15
N ASP A 348 -20.13 -3.48 -8.12
CA ASP A 348 -19.38 -4.69 -8.52
C ASP A 348 -19.00 -4.64 -10.00
N TYR A 349 -19.94 -4.28 -10.86
CA TYR A 349 -19.69 -4.09 -12.28
C TYR A 349 -18.60 -3.05 -12.52
N ARG A 350 -18.70 -1.88 -11.91
CA ARG A 350 -17.72 -0.82 -12.09
C ARG A 350 -16.32 -1.20 -11.65
N VAL A 351 -16.19 -1.73 -10.43
CA VAL A 351 -14.87 -2.00 -9.85
C VAL A 351 -14.21 -3.21 -10.50
N PHE A 352 -15.00 -4.24 -10.83
CA PHE A 352 -14.44 -5.51 -11.27
C PHE A 352 -14.66 -5.82 -12.74
N GLN A 353 -15.76 -5.38 -13.36
CA GLN A 353 -16.04 -5.69 -14.74
C GLN A 353 -15.51 -4.60 -15.69
N LEU A 354 -15.85 -3.34 -15.47
CA LEU A 354 -15.24 -2.24 -16.26
C LEU A 354 -13.73 -2.19 -16.07
N GLY A 355 -13.24 -2.38 -14.86
CA GLY A 355 -11.81 -2.53 -14.62
C GLY A 355 -11.21 -3.70 -15.38
N ARG A 356 -11.91 -4.84 -15.49
CA ARG A 356 -11.45 -6.00 -16.26
C ARG A 356 -11.54 -5.78 -17.78
N GLU A 357 -12.52 -5.06 -18.26
CA GLU A 357 -12.67 -4.73 -19.68
C GLU A 357 -11.66 -3.68 -20.13
N SER A 358 -11.29 -2.76 -19.23
CA SER A 358 -10.19 -1.81 -19.45
C SER A 358 -8.83 -2.52 -19.52
N TYR A 359 -8.68 -3.68 -18.86
CA TYR A 359 -7.49 -4.51 -18.92
C TYR A 359 -7.55 -5.49 -20.10
N LEU A 360 -6.39 -6.03 -20.40
CA LEU A 360 -6.26 -7.10 -21.40
C LEU A 360 -7.24 -8.26 -21.12
N PRO A 361 -8.04 -8.74 -22.10
CA PRO A 361 -8.94 -9.88 -21.89
C PRO A 361 -8.21 -11.12 -21.39
N VAL A 362 -8.87 -11.93 -20.55
CA VAL A 362 -8.30 -13.20 -20.06
C VAL A 362 -8.27 -14.20 -21.20
N SER A 363 -7.08 -14.52 -21.70
CA SER A 363 -6.83 -15.56 -22.69
C SER A 363 -5.44 -16.15 -22.52
N PHE A 364 -5.21 -17.33 -23.08
CA PHE A 364 -3.90 -17.98 -23.04
C PHE A 364 -2.84 -17.17 -23.80
N VAL A 365 -3.21 -16.56 -24.92
CA VAL A 365 -2.31 -15.68 -25.68
C VAL A 365 -1.92 -14.47 -24.85
N ASN A 366 -2.91 -13.82 -24.23
CA ASN A 366 -2.66 -12.65 -23.40
C ASN A 366 -1.85 -12.98 -22.13
N LEU A 367 -1.99 -14.16 -21.56
CA LEU A 367 -1.13 -14.63 -20.46
C LEU A 367 0.34 -14.70 -20.91
N ILE A 368 0.60 -15.27 -22.10
CA ILE A 368 1.98 -15.42 -22.62
C ILE A 368 2.59 -14.07 -22.98
N ILE A 369 1.82 -13.17 -23.59
CA ILE A 369 2.34 -11.87 -24.04
C ILE A 369 2.32 -10.80 -22.92
N SER A 370 1.63 -11.04 -21.80
CA SER A 370 1.50 -10.05 -20.72
C SER A 370 2.83 -9.59 -20.12
N PRO A 371 3.90 -10.40 -19.97
CA PRO A 371 5.20 -9.88 -19.52
C PRO A 371 5.78 -8.82 -20.47
N TRP A 372 5.57 -8.96 -21.76
CA TRP A 372 5.95 -7.97 -22.76
C TRP A 372 5.08 -6.72 -22.69
N LEU A 373 3.76 -6.90 -22.54
CA LEU A 373 2.81 -5.80 -22.47
C LEU A 373 2.96 -4.94 -21.21
N ILE A 374 3.28 -5.54 -20.05
CA ILE A 374 3.54 -4.80 -18.80
C ILE A 374 4.69 -3.80 -18.99
N VAL A 375 5.69 -4.14 -19.80
CA VAL A 375 6.82 -3.26 -20.10
C VAL A 375 6.47 -2.19 -21.12
N ASN A 376 5.77 -2.56 -22.21
CA ASN A 376 5.58 -1.69 -23.36
C ASN A 376 4.25 -0.93 -23.36
N ARG A 377 3.23 -1.45 -22.68
CA ARG A 377 1.87 -0.92 -22.57
C ARG A 377 1.44 -0.86 -21.12
N GLY A 378 2.31 -0.30 -20.27
CA GLY A 378 2.10 -0.23 -18.84
C GLY A 378 0.82 0.50 -18.42
N GLU A 379 0.29 1.37 -19.26
CA GLU A 379 -1.00 2.03 -19.07
C GLU A 379 -2.16 1.02 -18.92
N ILE A 380 -2.10 -0.12 -19.61
CA ILE A 380 -3.10 -1.21 -19.49
C ILE A 380 -3.06 -1.86 -18.09
N PHE A 381 -1.95 -1.76 -17.39
CA PHE A 381 -1.69 -2.39 -16.08
C PHE A 381 -1.50 -1.36 -14.95
N LEU A 382 -1.90 -0.12 -15.17
CA LEU A 382 -1.83 1.01 -14.22
C LEU A 382 -0.43 1.30 -13.66
N ALA A 383 0.61 0.67 -14.22
CA ALA A 383 1.99 0.94 -13.84
C ALA A 383 2.96 0.42 -14.92
N ARG A 384 4.09 1.10 -15.06
CA ARG A 384 5.17 0.67 -15.94
C ARG A 384 6.20 -0.11 -15.15
N THR A 385 6.63 -1.25 -15.68
CA THR A 385 7.77 -2.01 -15.18
C THR A 385 8.94 -1.84 -16.14
N GLY A 386 10.16 -1.80 -15.62
CA GLY A 386 11.35 -1.71 -16.46
C GLY A 386 11.59 -2.98 -17.27
N VAL A 387 12.36 -2.87 -18.35
CA VAL A 387 12.71 -3.97 -19.28
C VAL A 387 13.61 -5.05 -18.65
N VAL A 388 14.21 -4.79 -17.51
CA VAL A 388 15.30 -5.59 -16.91
C VAL A 388 14.89 -7.04 -16.66
N PHE A 389 13.72 -7.27 -16.07
CA PHE A 389 13.24 -8.63 -15.81
C PHE A 389 12.92 -9.38 -17.09
N LEU A 390 12.31 -8.71 -18.06
CA LEU A 390 12.01 -9.31 -19.36
C LEU A 390 13.30 -9.72 -20.11
N ALA A 391 14.35 -8.92 -20.01
CA ALA A 391 15.63 -9.18 -20.67
C ALA A 391 16.44 -10.30 -19.98
N ILE A 392 16.36 -10.44 -18.66
CA ILE A 392 17.25 -11.33 -17.89
C ILE A 392 16.60 -12.68 -17.58
N LEU A 393 15.33 -12.70 -17.16
CA LEU A 393 14.67 -13.94 -16.69
C LEU A 393 14.69 -15.10 -17.71
N PRO A 394 14.53 -14.88 -19.02
CA PRO A 394 14.65 -15.97 -19.99
C PRO A 394 15.99 -16.68 -19.95
N GLY A 395 17.04 -16.02 -19.46
CA GLY A 395 18.36 -16.64 -19.25
C GLY A 395 18.32 -17.85 -18.31
N VAL A 396 17.28 -18.04 -17.50
CA VAL A 396 17.13 -19.22 -16.64
C VAL A 396 17.08 -20.52 -17.45
N PHE A 397 16.51 -20.49 -18.66
CA PHE A 397 16.42 -21.66 -19.54
C PHE A 397 17.76 -22.12 -20.13
N LEU A 398 18.80 -21.30 -20.00
CA LEU A 398 20.16 -21.69 -20.42
C LEU A 398 20.84 -22.65 -19.43
N PHE A 399 20.22 -22.93 -18.28
CA PHE A 399 20.78 -23.79 -17.24
C PHE A 399 20.04 -25.14 -17.17
N LYS A 400 20.74 -26.23 -17.47
CA LYS A 400 20.20 -27.59 -17.42
C LYS A 400 19.82 -28.05 -16.00
N ARG A 401 20.53 -27.53 -14.98
CA ARG A 401 20.29 -27.86 -13.56
C ARG A 401 20.20 -26.57 -12.75
N LEU A 402 19.06 -26.36 -12.11
CA LEU A 402 18.80 -25.27 -11.18
C LEU A 402 18.86 -25.81 -9.75
N SER A 403 19.39 -25.00 -8.83
CA SER A 403 19.32 -25.30 -7.40
C SER A 403 17.89 -25.38 -6.91
N GLN A 404 17.65 -26.09 -5.82
CA GLN A 404 16.32 -26.17 -5.21
C GLN A 404 15.79 -24.80 -4.85
N GLU A 405 16.63 -23.91 -4.36
CA GLU A 405 16.31 -22.52 -4.02
C GLU A 405 15.73 -21.77 -5.24
N ILE A 406 16.44 -21.78 -6.38
CA ILE A 406 15.97 -21.10 -7.60
C ILE A 406 14.63 -21.70 -8.10
N LYS A 407 14.45 -23.01 -7.95
CA LYS A 407 13.18 -23.67 -8.29
C LYS A 407 12.04 -23.20 -7.38
N ILE A 408 12.26 -23.10 -6.06
CA ILE A 408 11.26 -22.62 -5.09
C ILE A 408 10.88 -21.17 -5.39
N LEU A 409 11.87 -20.29 -5.59
CA LEU A 409 11.64 -18.90 -5.97
C LEU A 409 10.86 -18.79 -7.29
N GLY A 410 11.22 -19.60 -8.28
CA GLY A 410 10.55 -19.65 -9.59
C GLY A 410 9.09 -20.14 -9.49
N TRP A 411 8.83 -21.24 -8.76
CA TRP A 411 7.48 -21.76 -8.58
C TRP A 411 6.60 -20.79 -7.79
N PHE A 412 7.12 -20.21 -6.71
CA PHE A 412 6.39 -19.18 -5.97
C PHE A 412 6.00 -18.00 -6.87
N SER A 413 6.97 -17.47 -7.63
CA SER A 413 6.72 -16.35 -8.53
C SER A 413 5.74 -16.69 -9.65
N LEU A 414 5.85 -17.89 -10.22
CA LEU A 414 4.95 -18.34 -11.28
C LEU A 414 3.51 -18.53 -10.79
N ILE A 415 3.31 -19.22 -9.66
CA ILE A 415 1.97 -19.43 -9.12
C ILE A 415 1.31 -18.10 -8.76
N TYR A 416 2.04 -17.19 -8.11
CA TYR A 416 1.53 -15.88 -7.79
C TYR A 416 1.22 -15.05 -9.06
N TYR A 417 2.08 -15.10 -10.08
CA TYR A 417 1.87 -14.43 -11.35
C TYR A 417 0.60 -14.92 -12.06
N LEU A 418 0.34 -16.24 -12.04
CA LEU A 418 -0.90 -16.81 -12.57
C LEU A 418 -2.12 -16.29 -11.81
N LEU A 419 -2.08 -16.29 -10.47
CA LEU A 419 -3.16 -15.71 -9.65
C LEU A 419 -3.39 -14.25 -10.00
N TRP A 420 -2.34 -13.44 -10.07
CA TRP A 420 -2.42 -12.04 -10.45
C TRP A 420 -3.08 -11.85 -11.82
N PHE A 421 -2.70 -12.63 -12.81
CA PHE A 421 -3.24 -12.54 -14.17
C PHE A 421 -4.74 -12.86 -14.22
N PHE A 422 -5.21 -13.84 -13.46
CA PHE A 422 -6.63 -14.25 -13.47
C PHE A 422 -7.53 -13.38 -12.58
N PHE A 423 -6.98 -12.65 -11.60
CA PHE A 423 -7.78 -11.83 -10.67
C PHE A 423 -7.74 -10.34 -10.99
N LEU A 424 -6.72 -9.62 -10.61
CA LEU A 424 -6.57 -8.18 -10.82
C LEU A 424 -5.18 -7.85 -11.37
N ARG A 425 -5.15 -7.25 -12.56
CA ARG A 425 -3.94 -7.05 -13.36
C ARG A 425 -3.31 -5.67 -13.18
N ASP A 426 -3.38 -5.09 -11.99
CA ASP A 426 -2.55 -3.94 -11.64
C ASP A 426 -1.10 -4.42 -11.41
N ALA A 427 -0.14 -3.85 -12.13
CA ALA A 427 1.26 -4.25 -12.05
C ALA A 427 1.88 -4.01 -10.66
N ARG A 428 1.34 -3.09 -9.85
CA ARG A 428 1.76 -2.89 -8.45
C ARG A 428 1.53 -4.13 -7.60
N TYR A 429 0.52 -4.92 -7.91
CA TYR A 429 0.21 -6.14 -7.17
C TYR A 429 1.19 -7.29 -7.44
N LEU A 430 2.13 -7.11 -8.36
CA LEU A 430 3.26 -8.03 -8.54
C LEU A 430 4.39 -7.80 -7.54
N MET A 431 4.36 -6.75 -6.72
CA MET A 431 5.40 -6.43 -5.73
C MET A 431 5.87 -7.64 -4.90
N PRO A 432 5.00 -8.56 -4.40
CA PRO A 432 5.44 -9.71 -3.62
C PRO A 432 6.41 -10.65 -4.33
N ILE A 433 6.34 -10.75 -5.67
CA ILE A 433 7.22 -11.64 -6.44
C ILE A 433 8.47 -10.94 -6.98
N ILE A 434 8.55 -9.62 -6.89
CA ILE A 434 9.69 -8.88 -7.43
C ILE A 434 11.00 -9.22 -6.70
N PRO A 435 11.09 -9.26 -5.35
CA PRO A 435 12.31 -9.67 -4.68
C PRO A 435 12.77 -11.09 -5.05
N PRO A 436 11.90 -12.13 -5.06
CA PRO A 436 12.27 -13.44 -5.57
C PRO A 436 12.80 -13.44 -7.01
N THR A 437 12.15 -12.70 -7.91
CA THR A 437 12.60 -12.61 -9.31
C THR A 437 13.92 -11.85 -9.44
N ALA A 438 14.15 -10.82 -8.61
CA ALA A 438 15.44 -10.12 -8.56
C ALA A 438 16.60 -11.04 -8.10
N ILE A 439 16.34 -11.94 -7.16
CA ILE A 439 17.33 -12.97 -6.75
C ILE A 439 17.62 -13.91 -7.92
N ILE A 440 16.60 -14.36 -8.65
CA ILE A 440 16.79 -15.20 -9.85
C ILE A 440 17.62 -14.45 -10.91
N CYS A 441 17.34 -13.17 -11.15
CA CYS A 441 18.11 -12.34 -12.07
C CYS A 441 19.58 -12.22 -11.65
N ALA A 442 19.84 -11.97 -10.35
CA ALA A 442 21.21 -11.92 -9.84
C ALA A 442 21.94 -13.25 -10.05
N PHE A 443 21.28 -14.38 -9.77
CA PHE A 443 21.83 -15.72 -10.07
C PHE A 443 22.18 -15.88 -11.55
N ILE A 444 21.28 -15.51 -12.46
CA ILE A 444 21.48 -15.61 -13.91
C ILE A 444 22.70 -14.77 -14.34
N ILE A 445 22.76 -13.51 -13.92
CA ILE A 445 23.86 -12.59 -14.26
C ILE A 445 25.21 -13.19 -13.82
N LEU A 446 25.32 -13.60 -12.56
CA LEU A 446 26.57 -14.16 -12.03
C LEU A 446 27.01 -15.44 -12.74
N ARG A 447 26.07 -16.29 -13.15
CA ARG A 447 26.35 -17.52 -13.87
C ARG A 447 26.74 -17.27 -15.33
N LEU A 448 26.12 -16.30 -15.99
CA LEU A 448 26.42 -15.95 -17.38
C LEU A 448 27.70 -15.13 -17.48
N GLU A 449 27.99 -14.26 -16.50
CA GLU A 449 29.27 -13.54 -16.41
C GLU A 449 30.50 -14.49 -16.46
N ALA A 450 30.36 -15.63 -15.81
CA ALA A 450 31.44 -16.65 -15.81
C ALA A 450 31.64 -17.34 -17.18
N ARG A 451 30.65 -17.24 -18.09
CA ARG A 451 30.67 -17.91 -19.41
C ARG A 451 31.13 -16.99 -20.55
N SER A 452 30.82 -15.70 -20.48
CA SER A 452 31.06 -14.76 -21.58
C SER A 452 31.23 -13.33 -21.07
N LYS A 453 32.37 -12.71 -21.46
CA LYS A 453 32.63 -11.28 -21.20
C LYS A 453 31.56 -10.38 -21.89
N LEU A 454 31.16 -10.73 -23.10
CA LEU A 454 30.14 -9.97 -23.83
C LEU A 454 28.79 -10.00 -23.11
N LEU A 455 28.31 -11.19 -22.69
CA LEU A 455 27.07 -11.31 -21.91
C LEU A 455 27.13 -10.52 -20.60
N LYS A 456 28.25 -10.56 -19.91
CA LYS A 456 28.47 -9.72 -18.72
C LYS A 456 28.20 -8.24 -19.02
N TRP A 457 28.87 -7.71 -20.05
CA TRP A 457 28.73 -6.31 -20.42
C TRP A 457 27.29 -5.97 -20.79
N LEU A 458 26.62 -6.78 -21.60
CA LEU A 458 25.25 -6.55 -22.03
C LEU A 458 24.28 -6.56 -20.84
N LEU A 459 24.38 -7.55 -19.94
CA LEU A 459 23.50 -7.66 -18.77
C LEU A 459 23.75 -6.50 -17.77
N MET A 460 25.01 -6.15 -17.53
CA MET A 460 25.34 -5.00 -16.67
C MET A 460 24.88 -3.68 -17.28
N LEU A 461 25.01 -3.50 -18.59
CA LEU A 461 24.49 -2.32 -19.28
C LEU A 461 22.98 -2.23 -19.15
N THR A 462 22.24 -3.33 -19.27
CA THR A 462 20.79 -3.37 -19.07
C THR A 462 20.40 -2.90 -17.66
N ILE A 463 21.12 -3.35 -16.62
CA ILE A 463 20.90 -2.88 -15.24
C ILE A 463 21.22 -1.39 -15.11
N ILE A 464 22.34 -0.92 -15.63
CA ILE A 464 22.77 0.48 -15.53
C ILE A 464 21.78 1.41 -16.25
N LEU A 465 21.33 1.04 -17.45
CA LEU A 465 20.33 1.80 -18.19
C LEU A 465 18.97 1.81 -17.49
N GLY A 466 18.55 0.67 -16.92
CA GLY A 466 17.34 0.58 -16.12
C GLY A 466 17.37 1.48 -14.88
N LEU A 467 18.47 1.44 -14.13
CA LEU A 467 18.67 2.32 -12.97
C LEU A 467 18.73 3.80 -13.37
N GLY A 468 19.44 4.13 -14.47
CA GLY A 468 19.53 5.49 -14.99
C GLY A 468 18.15 6.06 -15.39
N ALA A 469 17.35 5.25 -16.10
CA ALA A 469 15.99 5.64 -16.46
C ALA A 469 15.10 5.85 -15.21
N ASN A 470 15.24 4.98 -14.20
CA ASN A 470 14.47 5.13 -12.97
C ASN A 470 14.95 6.29 -12.09
N LEU A 471 16.25 6.59 -12.07
CA LEU A 471 16.76 7.80 -11.42
C LEU A 471 16.15 9.06 -12.04
N LEU A 472 16.06 9.13 -13.37
CA LEU A 472 15.43 10.26 -14.04
C LEU A 472 13.93 10.36 -13.71
N THR A 473 13.24 9.21 -13.64
CA THR A 473 11.83 9.15 -13.23
C THR A 473 11.65 9.59 -11.77
N ASP A 474 12.50 9.10 -10.86
CA ASP A 474 12.46 9.47 -9.44
C ASP A 474 12.75 10.97 -9.25
N LEU A 475 13.75 11.51 -9.95
CA LEU A 475 14.01 12.96 -9.93
C LEU A 475 12.80 13.76 -10.38
N LYS A 476 12.11 13.35 -11.45
CA LYS A 476 10.89 14.05 -11.90
C LYS A 476 9.78 14.05 -10.85
N VAL A 477 9.63 12.97 -10.10
CA VAL A 477 8.61 12.83 -9.05
C VAL A 477 9.01 13.57 -7.77
N GLN A 478 10.28 13.51 -7.38
CA GLN A 478 10.72 13.99 -6.07
C GLN A 478 11.18 15.46 -6.07
N LEU A 479 11.78 15.97 -7.17
CA LEU A 479 12.24 17.35 -7.22
C LEU A 479 11.14 18.38 -6.94
N PRO A 480 9.89 18.24 -7.44
CA PRO A 480 8.80 19.14 -7.09
C PRO A 480 8.47 19.17 -5.59
N LYS A 481 8.82 18.09 -4.84
CA LYS A 481 8.59 17.98 -3.40
C LYS A 481 9.67 18.68 -2.56
N PHE A 482 10.84 18.95 -3.12
CA PHE A 482 11.99 19.51 -2.37
C PHE A 482 11.72 20.88 -1.73
N PRO A 483 10.93 21.80 -2.31
CA PRO A 483 10.54 23.02 -1.62
C PRO A 483 9.85 22.75 -0.28
N GLY A 484 8.99 21.73 -0.19
CA GLY A 484 8.36 21.33 1.07
C GLY A 484 9.31 20.69 2.09
N VAL A 485 10.49 20.21 1.64
CA VAL A 485 11.52 19.65 2.53
C VAL A 485 12.49 20.70 3.04
N PHE A 486 12.95 21.59 2.16
CA PHE A 486 14.00 22.58 2.42
C PHE A 486 13.49 24.00 2.57
N GLY A 487 12.22 24.26 2.19
CA GLY A 487 11.59 25.57 2.31
C GLY A 487 11.26 25.90 3.77
N THR A 488 11.09 27.21 4.01
CA THR A 488 10.61 27.75 5.29
C THR A 488 9.10 27.93 5.30
N GLY A 489 8.42 27.57 4.21
CA GLY A 489 6.99 27.72 4.00
C GLY A 489 6.16 26.74 4.86
N SER A 490 4.90 27.08 5.07
CA SER A 490 3.93 26.23 5.73
C SER A 490 3.54 25.05 4.82
N GLU A 491 2.89 24.04 5.38
CA GLU A 491 2.27 22.94 4.61
C GLU A 491 1.23 23.48 3.62
N GLU A 492 0.54 24.55 4.00
CA GLU A 492 -0.42 25.27 3.16
C GLU A 492 0.27 25.87 1.91
N GLU A 493 1.39 26.56 2.09
CA GLU A 493 2.18 27.10 0.96
C GLU A 493 2.69 25.97 0.07
N PHE A 494 3.08 24.85 0.65
CA PHE A 494 3.50 23.68 -0.11
C PHE A 494 2.40 23.17 -1.03
N TYR A 495 1.18 22.87 -0.51
CA TYR A 495 0.09 22.33 -1.34
C TYR A 495 -0.43 23.34 -2.37
N ARG A 496 -0.46 24.65 -2.04
CA ARG A 496 -0.84 25.69 -2.98
C ARG A 496 0.15 25.81 -4.15
N ASP A 497 1.44 25.73 -3.87
CA ASP A 497 2.50 25.96 -4.86
C ASP A 497 3.00 24.67 -5.52
N PHE A 498 2.60 23.50 -4.98
CA PHE A 498 3.01 22.20 -5.52
C PHE A 498 2.38 21.96 -6.88
N ARG A 499 3.22 21.87 -7.90
CA ARG A 499 2.80 21.53 -9.27
C ARG A 499 3.42 20.21 -9.68
N GLU A 500 2.59 19.19 -9.81
CA GLU A 500 3.02 17.92 -10.38
C GLU A 500 3.14 18.08 -11.90
N THR A 501 4.36 17.99 -12.41
CA THR A 501 4.70 18.27 -13.81
C THR A 501 4.05 17.32 -14.83
N GLU A 502 3.36 16.27 -14.39
CA GLU A 502 2.77 15.24 -15.26
C GLU A 502 1.31 14.89 -14.92
N ARG A 503 0.65 15.57 -13.98
CA ARG A 503 -0.77 15.33 -13.75
C ARG A 503 -1.57 15.92 -14.91
N ARG A 504 -2.07 15.03 -15.74
CA ARG A 504 -3.01 15.38 -16.80
C ARG A 504 -4.39 14.90 -16.41
N ASP A 505 -5.37 15.76 -16.58
CA ASP A 505 -6.76 15.33 -16.56
C ASP A 505 -6.95 14.20 -17.57
N HIS A 506 -7.45 13.07 -17.10
CA HIS A 506 -7.65 11.86 -17.91
C HIS A 506 -8.69 12.07 -19.02
N THR A 507 -9.57 13.07 -18.88
CA THR A 507 -10.63 13.39 -19.83
C THR A 507 -10.19 14.44 -20.86
N SER A 508 -9.53 15.51 -20.43
CA SER A 508 -9.16 16.64 -21.33
C SER A 508 -7.71 16.59 -21.83
N GLY A 509 -6.85 15.77 -21.21
CA GLY A 509 -5.40 15.72 -21.49
C GLY A 509 -4.65 16.99 -21.12
N LYS A 510 -5.29 17.97 -20.49
CA LYS A 510 -4.67 19.21 -20.02
C LYS A 510 -3.89 18.99 -18.72
N LEU A 511 -2.81 19.74 -18.52
CA LEU A 511 -2.12 19.81 -17.24
C LEU A 511 -3.08 20.41 -16.21
N VAL A 512 -3.33 19.68 -15.13
CA VAL A 512 -4.15 20.13 -14.00
C VAL A 512 -3.21 20.61 -12.90
N GLU A 513 -3.59 21.67 -12.21
CA GLU A 513 -2.92 22.06 -10.96
C GLU A 513 -3.00 20.92 -9.95
N ALA A 514 -1.94 20.69 -9.18
CA ALA A 514 -1.81 19.43 -8.46
C ALA A 514 -2.87 19.22 -7.36
N PHE A 515 -3.31 20.30 -6.70
CA PHE A 515 -4.29 20.25 -5.61
C PHE A 515 -5.22 21.48 -5.58
N PRO A 516 -6.02 21.73 -6.65
CA PRO A 516 -6.98 22.83 -6.63
C PRO A 516 -8.00 22.68 -5.49
N GLU A 517 -8.31 21.43 -5.12
CA GLU A 517 -9.20 21.08 -4.00
C GLU A 517 -8.63 21.44 -2.62
N TYR A 518 -7.35 21.67 -2.46
CA TYR A 518 -6.75 22.01 -1.17
C TYR A 518 -7.25 23.36 -0.64
N GLU A 519 -7.11 24.39 -1.46
CA GLU A 519 -7.52 25.76 -1.11
C GLU A 519 -9.02 25.83 -0.89
N PHE A 520 -9.80 25.23 -1.79
CA PHE A 520 -11.25 25.10 -1.63
C PHE A 520 -11.64 24.38 -0.33
N SER A 521 -11.03 23.22 -0.03
CA SER A 521 -11.35 22.43 1.16
C SER A 521 -11.02 23.19 2.45
N ARG A 522 -9.93 23.95 2.47
CA ARG A 522 -9.54 24.81 3.60
C ARG A 522 -10.57 25.90 3.84
N LYS A 523 -10.92 26.66 2.80
CA LYS A 523 -11.93 27.74 2.91
C LYS A 523 -13.32 27.20 3.24
N ALA A 524 -13.70 26.08 2.63
CA ALA A 524 -14.94 25.38 2.96
C ALA A 524 -14.97 25.00 4.44
N SER A 525 -13.88 24.47 4.97
CA SER A 525 -13.76 24.09 6.38
C SER A 525 -13.89 25.27 7.35
N GLU A 526 -13.47 26.48 6.96
CA GLU A 526 -13.65 27.71 7.75
C GLU A 526 -15.10 28.19 7.79
N LEU A 527 -15.87 27.89 6.74
CA LEU A 527 -17.28 28.30 6.61
C LEU A 527 -18.24 27.33 7.28
N LEU A 528 -17.81 26.11 7.59
CA LEU A 528 -18.65 25.07 8.19
C LEU A 528 -18.70 25.21 9.71
N PHE A 529 -19.88 24.97 10.30
CA PHE A 529 -20.08 24.94 11.76
C PHE A 529 -19.60 23.61 12.33
N PRO A 530 -19.25 23.54 13.64
CA PRO A 530 -18.72 22.31 14.26
C PRO A 530 -19.66 21.10 14.18
N ASP A 531 -20.96 21.32 14.02
CA ASP A 531 -22.00 20.28 13.89
C ASP A 531 -22.39 20.01 12.43
N SER A 532 -21.77 20.69 11.48
CA SER A 532 -22.01 20.45 10.04
C SER A 532 -21.66 19.03 9.66
N LYS A 533 -22.47 18.42 8.79
CA LYS A 533 -22.17 17.16 8.14
C LYS A 533 -22.07 17.37 6.64
N LEU A 534 -20.89 17.09 6.10
CA LEU A 534 -20.55 17.33 4.71
C LEU A 534 -20.66 16.05 3.89
N ALA A 535 -21.43 16.07 2.81
CA ALA A 535 -21.32 15.10 1.74
C ALA A 535 -20.39 15.64 0.64
N VAL A 536 -19.44 14.85 0.21
CA VAL A 536 -18.58 15.16 -0.93
C VAL A 536 -19.09 14.40 -2.13
N PHE A 537 -19.53 15.11 -3.15
CA PHE A 537 -20.05 14.56 -4.40
C PHE A 537 -19.18 15.07 -5.56
N SER A 538 -18.52 14.17 -6.26
CA SER A 538 -17.74 14.48 -7.44
C SER A 538 -18.05 13.49 -8.56
N LEU A 539 -18.15 13.97 -9.79
CA LEU A 539 -18.28 13.14 -10.98
C LEU A 539 -16.94 12.60 -11.43
N ASP A 540 -15.85 13.33 -11.15
CA ASP A 540 -14.48 12.89 -11.36
C ASP A 540 -13.86 12.41 -10.04
N GLN A 541 -12.70 11.77 -10.08
CA GLN A 541 -12.09 11.12 -8.92
C GLN A 541 -11.23 12.06 -8.06
N ALA A 542 -11.28 13.36 -8.33
CA ALA A 542 -10.29 14.33 -7.88
C ALA A 542 -10.51 14.91 -6.49
N PHE A 543 -11.61 14.61 -5.77
CA PHE A 543 -11.81 15.15 -4.44
C PHE A 543 -10.93 14.44 -3.41
N TYR A 544 -9.95 15.19 -2.88
CA TYR A 544 -9.10 14.75 -1.78
C TYR A 544 -9.77 15.08 -0.44
N TYR A 545 -10.71 14.26 -0.04
CA TYR A 545 -11.42 14.44 1.24
C TYR A 545 -10.50 14.37 2.47
N TYR A 546 -9.23 14.04 2.29
CA TYR A 546 -8.22 14.17 3.33
C TYR A 546 -8.08 15.62 3.84
N PHE A 547 -8.27 16.61 2.98
CA PHE A 547 -8.15 18.01 3.34
C PHE A 547 -9.33 18.57 4.14
N PHE A 548 -10.49 17.88 4.14
CA PHE A 548 -11.62 18.28 4.97
C PHE A 548 -11.45 17.81 6.42
N ASP A 549 -11.76 18.68 7.38
CA ASP A 549 -11.70 18.37 8.82
C ASP A 549 -13.05 17.95 9.43
N TYR A 550 -14.05 17.75 8.60
CA TYR A 550 -15.43 17.44 9.04
C TYR A 550 -15.79 15.99 8.73
N PRO A 551 -16.73 15.39 9.53
CA PRO A 551 -17.36 14.13 9.13
C PRO A 551 -17.99 14.30 7.75
N TYR A 552 -17.67 13.44 6.82
CA TYR A 552 -18.18 13.52 5.46
C TYR A 552 -18.58 12.15 4.93
N ILE A 553 -19.46 12.16 3.94
CA ILE A 553 -19.85 10.98 3.15
C ILE A 553 -19.45 11.24 1.72
N LEU A 554 -18.69 10.33 1.14
CA LEU A 554 -18.42 10.36 -0.29
C LEU A 554 -19.62 9.81 -1.04
N ALA A 555 -20.44 10.70 -1.58
CA ALA A 555 -21.69 10.36 -2.27
C ALA A 555 -21.52 10.25 -3.80
N LEU A 556 -20.38 9.73 -4.29
CA LEU A 556 -20.21 9.45 -5.70
C LEU A 556 -21.19 8.37 -6.17
N PRO A 557 -21.95 8.59 -7.25
CA PRO A 557 -22.99 7.66 -7.69
C PRO A 557 -22.51 6.23 -7.89
N MET A 558 -21.24 6.06 -8.20
CA MET A 558 -20.65 4.79 -8.58
C MET A 558 -19.59 4.27 -7.58
N ARG A 559 -19.52 4.78 -6.35
CA ARG A 559 -18.52 4.33 -5.34
C ARG A 559 -19.07 4.07 -3.95
N GLN A 560 -20.35 4.29 -3.76
CA GLN A 560 -21.03 4.12 -2.47
C GLN A 560 -22.49 3.71 -2.69
N SER A 561 -23.13 3.17 -1.67
CA SER A 561 -24.53 2.73 -1.69
C SER A 561 -25.41 3.39 -0.62
N LEU A 562 -24.88 4.34 0.16
CA LEU A 562 -25.67 5.06 1.17
C LEU A 562 -26.72 5.96 0.54
N VAL A 563 -26.39 6.59 -0.58
CA VAL A 563 -27.31 7.31 -1.44
C VAL A 563 -27.50 6.49 -2.70
N ASP A 564 -28.57 5.71 -2.76
CA ASP A 564 -28.88 4.86 -3.90
C ASP A 564 -29.54 5.67 -5.02
N PHE A 565 -28.71 6.22 -5.90
CA PHE A 565 -29.17 7.03 -7.05
C PHE A 565 -30.08 6.26 -7.99
N ALA A 566 -30.05 4.94 -8.02
CA ALA A 566 -30.97 4.14 -8.83
C ALA A 566 -32.41 4.17 -8.31
N SER A 567 -32.62 4.46 -7.02
CA SER A 567 -33.93 4.51 -6.40
C SER A 567 -34.51 5.93 -6.37
N LEU A 568 -33.73 6.99 -6.50
CA LEU A 568 -34.17 8.39 -6.43
C LEU A 568 -34.80 8.83 -7.75
N ARG A 569 -35.88 9.59 -7.67
CA ARG A 569 -36.67 10.01 -8.86
C ARG A 569 -36.82 11.53 -8.99
N ASN A 570 -36.80 12.26 -7.89
CA ASN A 570 -37.02 13.71 -7.85
C ASN A 570 -36.16 14.37 -6.75
N ASP A 571 -36.16 15.69 -6.72
CA ASP A 571 -35.39 16.49 -5.78
C ASP A 571 -35.82 16.30 -4.31
N GLU A 572 -37.08 15.98 -4.06
CA GLU A 572 -37.60 15.70 -2.71
C GLU A 572 -37.03 14.38 -2.16
N ASP A 573 -37.00 13.32 -2.98
CA ASP A 573 -36.41 12.02 -2.59
C ASP A 573 -34.95 12.19 -2.17
N VAL A 574 -34.18 12.96 -2.95
CA VAL A 574 -32.80 13.26 -2.65
C VAL A 574 -32.64 14.05 -1.36
N SER A 575 -33.40 15.14 -1.24
CA SER A 575 -33.40 16.01 -0.06
C SER A 575 -33.78 15.24 1.22
N LYS A 576 -34.80 14.39 1.12
CA LYS A 576 -35.22 13.51 2.21
C LYS A 576 -34.09 12.56 2.61
N ARG A 577 -33.47 11.88 1.63
CA ARG A 577 -32.40 10.93 1.90
C ARG A 577 -31.19 11.58 2.54
N LEU A 578 -30.79 12.75 2.08
CA LEU A 578 -29.66 13.49 2.66
C LEU A 578 -29.95 13.94 4.08
N ARG A 579 -31.19 14.39 4.35
CA ARG A 579 -31.64 14.73 5.72
C ARG A 579 -31.67 13.53 6.66
N GLU A 580 -32.10 12.36 6.19
CA GLU A 580 -32.03 11.10 6.97
C GLU A 580 -30.58 10.73 7.35
N LEU A 581 -29.66 11.05 6.50
CA LEU A 581 -28.20 10.88 6.77
C LEU A 581 -27.62 12.01 7.63
N GLY A 582 -28.42 13.04 7.91
CA GLY A 582 -28.01 14.22 8.66
C GLY A 582 -27.10 15.16 7.89
N ILE A 583 -27.06 15.08 6.56
CA ILE A 583 -26.21 15.94 5.72
C ILE A 583 -26.77 17.36 5.75
N THR A 584 -25.89 18.32 6.02
CA THR A 584 -26.20 19.75 6.06
C THR A 584 -25.58 20.50 4.89
N HIS A 585 -24.43 20.02 4.39
CA HIS A 585 -23.67 20.67 3.34
C HIS A 585 -23.20 19.68 2.28
N ILE A 586 -23.02 20.16 1.06
CA ILE A 586 -22.51 19.39 -0.08
C ILE A 586 -21.35 20.13 -0.71
N ALA A 587 -20.20 19.48 -0.82
CA ALA A 587 -19.08 19.92 -1.63
C ALA A 587 -19.08 19.13 -2.96
N THR A 588 -18.94 19.83 -4.09
CA THR A 588 -19.02 19.20 -5.41
C THR A 588 -18.16 19.94 -6.44
N ASP A 589 -17.72 19.23 -7.47
CA ASP A 589 -17.08 19.76 -8.69
C ASP A 589 -18.10 19.98 -9.83
N VAL A 590 -19.39 19.88 -9.55
CA VAL A 590 -20.45 20.03 -10.54
C VAL A 590 -20.89 21.48 -10.66
N ASP A 591 -20.64 22.10 -11.81
CA ASP A 591 -21.15 23.42 -12.16
C ASP A 591 -22.62 23.36 -12.59
N LEU A 592 -23.50 23.98 -11.81
CA LEU A 592 -24.92 24.07 -12.17
C LEU A 592 -25.22 25.12 -13.25
N GLY A 593 -24.28 25.99 -13.59
CA GLY A 593 -24.44 27.05 -14.59
C GLY A 593 -24.03 26.63 -16.03
N GLY A 594 -23.17 25.65 -16.15
CA GLY A 594 -22.52 25.23 -17.42
C GLY A 594 -23.16 24.02 -18.13
N GLY A 595 -24.21 23.46 -17.56
CA GLY A 595 -24.75 22.17 -18.01
C GLY A 595 -24.12 21.00 -17.26
N ILE A 596 -24.68 19.80 -17.43
CA ILE A 596 -24.12 18.58 -16.82
C ILE A 596 -22.71 18.41 -17.40
N PRO A 597 -21.64 18.42 -16.59
CA PRO A 597 -20.33 18.04 -17.07
C PRO A 597 -20.48 16.70 -17.77
N ASP A 598 -19.84 16.54 -18.90
CA ASP A 598 -20.01 15.38 -19.76
C ASP A 598 -19.92 14.10 -18.92
N SER A 599 -21.05 13.62 -18.45
CA SER A 599 -21.19 12.38 -17.70
C SER A 599 -21.05 11.21 -18.67
N SER A 600 -20.08 11.32 -19.60
CA SER A 600 -19.88 10.39 -20.70
C SER A 600 -19.81 8.94 -20.23
N LEU A 601 -19.29 8.69 -19.02
CA LEU A 601 -19.31 7.36 -18.39
C LEU A 601 -20.73 6.93 -17.98
N VAL A 602 -21.57 7.84 -17.49
CA VAL A 602 -22.95 7.50 -17.07
C VAL A 602 -23.87 7.41 -18.28
N VAL A 603 -23.59 8.17 -19.35
CA VAL A 603 -24.46 8.26 -20.53
C VAL A 603 -24.11 7.19 -21.59
N THR A 604 -22.85 6.79 -21.70
CA THR A 604 -22.41 5.86 -22.74
C THR A 604 -22.51 4.39 -22.35
N ASP A 605 -22.48 4.05 -21.06
CA ASP A 605 -22.60 2.67 -20.60
C ASP A 605 -24.01 2.36 -20.08
N SER A 606 -24.70 1.44 -20.76
CA SER A 606 -26.07 1.00 -20.41
C SER A 606 -26.22 0.49 -18.97
N HIS A 607 -25.13 0.01 -18.35
CA HIS A 607 -25.15 -0.46 -16.96
C HIS A 607 -25.35 0.67 -15.94
N PHE A 608 -25.01 1.91 -16.30
CA PHE A 608 -25.20 3.09 -15.45
C PHE A 608 -26.47 3.86 -15.77
N ALA A 609 -27.18 3.51 -16.84
CA ALA A 609 -28.46 4.14 -17.19
C ALA A 609 -29.46 4.18 -16.01
N PRO A 610 -29.56 3.18 -15.12
CA PRO A 610 -30.42 3.24 -13.94
C PRO A 610 -30.12 4.36 -12.96
N LEU A 611 -28.87 4.90 -12.94
CA LEU A 611 -28.47 5.99 -12.04
C LEU A 611 -28.88 7.37 -12.55
N LEU A 612 -29.09 7.54 -13.86
CA LEU A 612 -29.34 8.84 -14.49
C LEU A 612 -30.52 9.61 -13.85
N PRO A 613 -31.69 8.99 -13.59
CA PRO A 613 -32.81 9.70 -12.97
C PRO A 613 -32.43 10.28 -11.61
N GLY A 614 -31.69 9.52 -10.77
CA GLY A 614 -31.26 9.97 -9.46
C GLY A 614 -30.17 11.03 -9.51
N VAL A 615 -29.23 10.95 -10.46
CA VAL A 615 -28.23 11.99 -10.68
C VAL A 615 -28.92 13.29 -11.11
N ASN A 616 -29.86 13.24 -12.05
CA ASN A 616 -30.65 14.41 -12.46
C ASN A 616 -31.47 14.98 -11.32
N ALA A 617 -32.09 14.13 -10.50
CA ALA A 617 -32.81 14.53 -9.29
C ALA A 617 -31.87 15.23 -8.29
N PHE A 618 -30.63 14.75 -8.11
CA PHE A 618 -29.63 15.38 -7.27
C PHE A 618 -29.24 16.78 -7.78
N LEU A 619 -28.98 16.92 -9.08
CA LEU A 619 -28.68 18.22 -9.68
C LEU A 619 -29.85 19.20 -9.55
N SER A 620 -31.09 18.72 -9.76
CA SER A 620 -32.30 19.50 -9.51
C SER A 620 -32.42 19.94 -8.05
N MET A 621 -32.10 19.04 -7.12
CA MET A 621 -32.11 19.34 -5.68
C MET A 621 -31.07 20.41 -5.33
N LEU A 622 -29.84 20.31 -5.85
CA LEU A 622 -28.83 21.35 -5.64
C LEU A 622 -29.31 22.72 -6.14
N LYS A 623 -29.96 22.77 -7.31
CA LYS A 623 -30.47 24.01 -7.89
C LYS A 623 -31.64 24.61 -7.11
N ASN A 624 -32.55 23.76 -6.64
CA ASN A 624 -33.87 24.22 -6.09
C ASN A 624 -33.90 24.25 -4.57
N ARG A 625 -33.03 23.47 -3.87
CA ARG A 625 -33.12 23.22 -2.42
C ARG A 625 -31.80 23.41 -1.70
N SER A 626 -30.85 24.12 -2.30
CA SER A 626 -29.59 24.47 -1.66
C SER A 626 -29.19 25.92 -1.97
N ILE A 627 -28.31 26.46 -1.16
CA ILE A 627 -27.72 27.79 -1.32
C ILE A 627 -26.23 27.62 -1.54
N LEU A 628 -25.70 28.17 -2.61
CA LEU A 628 -24.26 28.22 -2.86
C LEU A 628 -23.62 29.21 -1.86
N ILE A 629 -22.75 28.70 -1.00
CA ILE A 629 -22.06 29.51 0.02
C ILE A 629 -20.60 29.79 -0.33
N HIS A 630 -19.98 28.96 -1.16
CA HIS A 630 -18.62 29.18 -1.65
C HIS A 630 -18.39 28.50 -3.02
N ALA A 631 -17.59 29.15 -3.86
CA ALA A 631 -17.12 28.60 -5.13
C ALA A 631 -15.67 29.04 -5.38
N GLU A 632 -14.80 28.10 -5.74
CA GLU A 632 -13.40 28.36 -6.05
C GLU A 632 -12.84 27.23 -6.94
N ASP A 633 -12.11 27.61 -7.97
CA ASP A 633 -11.38 26.70 -8.88
C ASP A 633 -12.21 25.53 -9.43
N GLY A 634 -13.51 25.76 -9.71
CA GLY A 634 -14.39 24.74 -10.23
C GLY A 634 -15.01 23.83 -9.14
N PHE A 635 -14.83 24.15 -7.88
CA PHE A 635 -15.44 23.49 -6.74
C PHE A 635 -16.49 24.40 -6.09
N TYR A 636 -17.53 23.80 -5.55
CA TYR A 636 -18.72 24.47 -5.04
C TYR A 636 -19.12 23.89 -3.69
N LEU A 637 -19.43 24.75 -2.71
CA LEU A 637 -19.98 24.36 -1.43
C LEU A 637 -21.41 24.88 -1.33
N TYR A 638 -22.35 23.98 -1.13
CA TYR A 638 -23.78 24.26 -0.96
C TYR A 638 -24.23 23.94 0.46
N GLU A 639 -25.08 24.81 1.03
CA GLU A 639 -25.84 24.53 2.24
C GLU A 639 -27.25 24.04 1.85
N LEU A 640 -27.72 22.97 2.48
CA LEU A 640 -29.08 22.45 2.23
C LEU A 640 -30.14 23.26 2.96
N VAL A 641 -31.15 23.78 2.24
CA VAL A 641 -32.25 24.53 2.81
C VAL A 641 -33.13 23.63 3.67
N GLY A 642 -33.40 24.04 4.93
CA GLY A 642 -34.20 23.28 5.87
C GLY A 642 -33.50 22.10 6.52
N SER A 643 -32.16 22.11 6.56
CA SER A 643 -31.37 21.22 7.42
C SER A 643 -31.69 21.60 8.88
N VAL A 644 -32.55 20.81 9.51
CA VAL A 644 -32.83 20.94 10.95
C VAL A 644 -31.61 20.54 11.70
N GLN A 645 -31.10 21.38 12.60
CA GLN A 645 -30.13 20.96 13.62
C GLN A 645 -30.78 19.85 14.45
N ILE A 646 -30.47 18.60 14.11
CA ILE A 646 -30.83 17.46 14.95
C ILE A 646 -29.82 17.47 16.09
N GLU A 647 -30.25 17.87 17.29
CA GLU A 647 -29.51 17.62 18.51
C GLU A 647 -29.31 16.09 18.70
N LEU A 648 -28.31 15.56 18.11
CA LEU A 648 -27.77 14.28 18.56
C LEU A 648 -26.91 14.54 19.81
N PRO A 649 -26.94 13.66 20.82
CA PRO A 649 -26.18 13.87 22.03
C PRO A 649 -24.69 14.00 21.67
N LEU A 650 -24.17 15.20 21.82
CA LEU A 650 -22.81 15.60 21.60
C LEU A 650 -21.87 14.70 22.43
N VAL A 651 -21.13 13.83 21.79
CA VAL A 651 -19.78 13.55 22.28
C VAL A 651 -19.03 14.87 22.11
N ARG A 652 -18.92 15.63 23.21
CA ARG A 652 -18.21 16.90 23.25
C ARG A 652 -16.77 16.68 22.79
N THR A 653 -16.45 17.08 21.56
CA THR A 653 -15.08 17.29 21.10
C THR A 653 -14.49 18.55 21.77
N ARG A 654 -14.47 18.60 23.10
CA ARG A 654 -13.59 19.50 23.82
C ARG A 654 -12.29 18.75 24.01
N ASP A 655 -11.24 19.33 23.50
CA ASP A 655 -9.83 18.92 23.55
C ASP A 655 -9.30 18.20 22.30
N CYS A 656 -9.45 18.84 21.14
CA CYS A 656 -8.51 18.59 20.06
C CYS A 656 -7.18 19.30 20.45
N PRO A 657 -6.08 18.60 20.72
CA PRO A 657 -4.82 19.24 21.01
C PRO A 657 -4.43 20.10 19.80
N SER A 658 -4.02 21.33 20.05
CA SER A 658 -3.49 22.28 19.07
C SER A 658 -2.25 21.77 18.27
N ALA A 659 -1.81 20.55 18.52
CA ALA A 659 -0.76 19.83 17.80
C ALA A 659 -1.18 19.32 16.41
N LEU A 660 -2.49 19.26 16.11
CA LEU A 660 -2.99 18.96 14.76
C LEU A 660 -3.24 20.22 13.91
N ARG A 661 -3.02 21.42 14.49
CA ARG A 661 -3.10 22.70 13.79
C ARG A 661 -1.73 23.30 13.43
N ARG A 662 -0.64 22.52 13.45
CA ARG A 662 0.68 22.97 12.99
C ARG A 662 1.42 21.90 12.22
#